data_bcf8e0169afda6608ef487685bb6447b
#
_entry.id   bcf8e0169afda6608ef487685bb6447b
#
_cell.length_a   1.000
_cell.length_b   1.000
_cell.length_c   1.000
_cell.angle_alpha   90.00
_cell.angle_beta   90.00
_cell.angle_gamma   90.00
#
_symmetry.space_group_name_H-M   'P 1'
#
loop_
_entity.id
_entity.type
_entity.pdbx_description
1 polymer ?
#
loop_
_entity_poly.entity_id
_entity_poly.type
_entity_poly.pdbx_seq_one_letter_code
_entity_poly.pdbx_strand_id
1 'polypeptide(L)'
;MLNFFFFVSISLIFFLPALRYLKQQHYKRAGTFALLGLASLAGIHIWSDVYLTSLWYDNLGYASRYWKVLFLRAELFLAGGVVAISLGLTNIFFWYRSAKPAGPSPIRDNRSKLILLVGLALQIPLFIASGTISSAHWNEALLFFNAVPFGKEDPVFLKDIGFYIFSLPFLNFIVDSLSSLFTFSLLLVAGLYVAESVFFRVLPGLAFDNFTRTPFAHRLVTQISANFVFGTSVFIARTFIARYELLYSHRGVVYGAGWTDLHAQLPAYNVALVALAGCLLLFLYASFTSSTRRTIGIYLASAALLGGIWIVGLQIIPEIIQHFRVSPNELPLESPYLERNIKFTKEAYGLTNVAEIEFPVNPSPSGVLAQSDLTIINGIRLWAPDILKAVNDQTQFIRLYYNFPDVDVDRYMLNGKLTQLMLSLRELNISRLAAQSRTFQNETMIYTHGYGDVAAPVNKFTHEGLPEYYIKDIPPIASYPELRIDQPRIYFGEETFNHVYVNTKLKEFDYPKGDTNAQNTYSGKAGVQIDSFVKKLAIAMRFDGLRLFTTQELTPESRILFTRDINQRVRTIAPFLTFDKDMYHVIAEGKIYFMWDAYTTATTYPYSQPTMGKANYIRNSVKVVVDAYEGTVDFYVSDKADPVIRAYAGAFPSLFKPFDAMPKSLKNHVRYPEDLLAIQSHIYAIYHMGDPGVFYNREDAWEISRVAIRQEEAQPILPYYLISKLPDSDREEFVLTLPFSPYSTDKNSPRNNMVAMIMARCDGDKYGKLMLFKFPKDRQVYGPLQIGIRINQDETISKDLTLWNQQGSQVRFGNLLAVPLSGYRLMYIQPIYIQASVGKMPELRRVVVVFGDQLSYGASFEEALSKFFPQIGGSASENRAKPAETKEEKKAERKDLVATAAKAFENYRNLMGKGKYEEAGKALEELGRILNQMK
;
A
#
# COMPACT_ATOMS: atom_id res chain seq x y z
N MET A 1 -23.38 13.54 16.61
CA MET A 1 -24.62 13.85 17.34
C MET A 1 -25.46 14.91 16.63
N LEU A 2 -24.91 16.06 16.21
CA LEU A 2 -25.66 17.14 15.53
C LEU A 2 -26.26 16.72 14.19
N ASN A 3 -25.55 15.91 13.38
CA ASN A 3 -26.04 15.35 12.12
C ASN A 3 -27.21 14.41 12.35
N PHE A 4 -27.19 13.61 13.42
CA PHE A 4 -28.29 12.74 13.80
C PHE A 4 -29.58 13.51 14.08
N PHE A 5 -29.51 14.62 14.82
CA PHE A 5 -30.67 15.47 15.08
C PHE A 5 -31.25 16.10 13.80
N PHE A 6 -30.42 16.46 12.83
CA PHE A 6 -30.87 17.01 11.56
C PHE A 6 -31.64 15.95 10.73
N PHE A 7 -31.13 14.74 10.65
CA PHE A 7 -31.82 13.62 9.99
C PHE A 7 -33.13 13.27 10.67
N VAL A 8 -33.10 13.21 11.99
CA VAL A 8 -34.30 12.95 12.79
C VAL A 8 -35.35 14.02 12.53
N SER A 9 -34.96 15.30 12.39
CA SER A 9 -35.89 16.39 12.12
C SER A 9 -36.63 16.24 10.79
N ILE A 10 -35.94 15.86 9.72
CA ILE A 10 -36.59 15.60 8.40
C ILE A 10 -37.50 14.37 8.48
N SER A 11 -37.05 13.32 9.18
CA SER A 11 -37.84 12.09 9.28
C SER A 11 -39.00 12.19 10.27
N LEU A 12 -39.03 13.23 11.13
CA LEU A 12 -40.17 13.52 12.01
C LEU A 12 -41.47 13.68 11.24
N ILE A 13 -41.46 14.11 9.97
CA ILE A 13 -42.61 14.16 9.08
C ILE A 13 -43.33 12.80 9.02
N PHE A 14 -42.58 11.71 9.08
CA PHE A 14 -43.14 10.34 9.06
C PHE A 14 -43.29 9.76 10.48
N PHE A 15 -42.39 10.07 11.41
CA PHE A 15 -42.50 9.54 12.78
C PHE A 15 -43.60 10.16 13.61
N LEU A 16 -43.97 11.46 13.38
CA LEU A 16 -45.07 12.10 14.07
C LEU A 16 -46.45 11.44 13.73
N PRO A 17 -46.79 11.20 12.46
CA PRO A 17 -47.95 10.40 12.12
C PRO A 17 -47.90 8.96 12.68
N ALA A 18 -46.71 8.31 12.68
CA ALA A 18 -46.55 6.98 13.27
C ALA A 18 -46.96 6.97 14.74
N LEU A 19 -46.44 7.93 15.53
CA LEU A 19 -46.81 8.10 16.95
C LEU A 19 -48.30 8.41 17.16
N ARG A 20 -48.89 9.25 16.29
CA ARG A 20 -50.32 9.54 16.35
C ARG A 20 -51.17 8.29 16.12
N TYR A 21 -50.85 7.51 15.09
CA TYR A 21 -51.56 6.24 14.81
C TYR A 21 -51.31 5.18 15.88
N LEU A 22 -50.13 5.17 16.51
CA LEU A 22 -49.85 4.28 17.64
C LEU A 22 -50.77 4.61 18.84
N LYS A 23 -50.92 5.89 19.17
CA LYS A 23 -51.85 6.36 20.22
C LYS A 23 -53.30 6.00 19.89
N GLN A 24 -53.69 5.97 18.63
CA GLN A 24 -55.01 5.58 18.16
C GLN A 24 -55.20 4.07 18.01
N GLN A 25 -54.22 3.25 18.44
CA GLN A 25 -54.22 1.78 18.32
C GLN A 25 -54.30 1.25 16.86
N HIS A 26 -53.97 2.10 15.88
CA HIS A 26 -53.89 1.70 14.47
C HIS A 26 -52.50 1.15 14.12
N TYR A 27 -52.06 0.05 14.73
CA TYR A 27 -50.73 -0.53 14.65
C TYR A 27 -50.20 -0.74 13.23
N LYS A 28 -51.05 -1.16 12.28
CA LYS A 28 -50.62 -1.34 10.88
C LYS A 28 -50.19 -0.03 10.23
N ARG A 29 -51.01 1.04 10.41
CA ARG A 29 -50.67 2.37 9.89
C ARG A 29 -49.47 2.99 10.60
N ALA A 30 -49.37 2.84 11.92
CA ALA A 30 -48.23 3.27 12.68
C ALA A 30 -46.92 2.58 12.20
N GLY A 31 -46.95 1.27 11.97
CA GLY A 31 -45.82 0.52 11.44
C GLY A 31 -45.42 0.96 10.02
N THR A 32 -46.38 1.22 9.16
CA THR A 32 -46.14 1.73 7.79
C THR A 32 -45.43 3.10 7.83
N PHE A 33 -45.91 4.03 8.63
CA PHE A 33 -45.25 5.34 8.76
C PHE A 33 -43.89 5.28 9.42
N ALA A 34 -43.67 4.40 10.40
CA ALA A 34 -42.38 4.17 10.99
C ALA A 34 -41.37 3.61 9.98
N LEU A 35 -41.77 2.62 9.17
CA LEU A 35 -40.97 2.07 8.08
C LEU A 35 -40.62 3.12 7.02
N LEU A 36 -41.57 3.97 6.64
CA LEU A 36 -41.37 5.09 5.72
C LEU A 36 -40.36 6.10 6.32
N GLY A 37 -40.43 6.36 7.62
CA GLY A 37 -39.49 7.22 8.33
C GLY A 37 -38.07 6.66 8.31
N LEU A 38 -37.91 5.38 8.57
CA LEU A 38 -36.58 4.70 8.49
C LEU A 38 -36.07 4.67 7.05
N ALA A 39 -36.93 4.36 6.09
CA ALA A 39 -36.57 4.36 4.67
C ALA A 39 -36.17 5.76 4.17
N SER A 40 -36.82 6.82 4.64
CA SER A 40 -36.49 8.20 4.31
C SER A 40 -35.12 8.60 4.89
N LEU A 41 -34.84 8.22 6.15
CA LEU A 41 -33.52 8.44 6.76
C LEU A 41 -32.40 7.78 5.95
N ALA A 42 -32.56 6.50 5.64
CA ALA A 42 -31.59 5.77 4.85
C ALA A 42 -31.46 6.36 3.42
N GLY A 43 -32.57 6.66 2.78
CA GLY A 43 -32.61 7.23 1.43
C GLY A 43 -31.93 8.60 1.32
N ILE A 44 -32.16 9.47 2.28
CA ILE A 44 -31.55 10.80 2.32
C ILE A 44 -30.02 10.70 2.55
N HIS A 45 -29.60 9.80 3.44
CA HIS A 45 -28.18 9.57 3.68
C HIS A 45 -27.47 9.03 2.44
N ILE A 46 -28.05 8.01 1.81
CA ILE A 46 -27.53 7.44 0.56
C ILE A 46 -27.49 8.49 -0.55
N TRP A 47 -28.55 9.28 -0.69
CA TRP A 47 -28.60 10.35 -1.68
C TRP A 47 -27.48 11.38 -1.46
N SER A 48 -27.32 11.85 -0.22
CA SER A 48 -26.26 12.82 0.11
C SER A 48 -24.86 12.29 -0.22
N ASP A 49 -24.58 11.02 0.13
CA ASP A 49 -23.30 10.41 -0.13
C ASP A 49 -23.05 10.20 -1.63
N VAL A 50 -24.01 9.65 -2.35
CA VAL A 50 -23.93 9.44 -3.80
C VAL A 50 -23.79 10.78 -4.54
N TYR A 51 -24.56 11.79 -4.16
CA TYR A 51 -24.55 13.10 -4.80
C TYR A 51 -23.21 13.82 -4.60
N LEU A 52 -22.74 13.93 -3.35
CA LEU A 52 -21.44 14.58 -3.08
C LEU A 52 -20.26 13.83 -3.67
N THR A 53 -20.30 12.50 -3.61
CA THR A 53 -19.25 11.68 -4.23
C THR A 53 -19.24 11.86 -5.74
N SER A 54 -20.41 11.95 -6.39
CA SER A 54 -20.49 12.20 -7.84
C SER A 54 -19.90 13.56 -8.22
N LEU A 55 -20.18 14.61 -7.44
CA LEU A 55 -19.60 15.94 -7.65
C LEU A 55 -18.08 15.97 -7.42
N TRP A 56 -17.61 15.17 -6.45
CA TRP A 56 -16.16 15.04 -6.20
C TRP A 56 -15.45 14.33 -7.37
N TYR A 57 -16.03 13.26 -7.91
CA TYR A 57 -15.49 12.59 -9.09
C TYR A 57 -15.57 13.46 -10.35
N ASP A 58 -16.61 14.27 -10.45
CA ASP A 58 -16.76 15.23 -11.55
C ASP A 58 -15.68 16.31 -11.51
N ASN A 59 -15.39 16.88 -10.34
CA ASN A 59 -14.30 17.83 -10.14
C ASN A 59 -12.92 17.26 -10.51
N LEU A 60 -12.72 15.94 -10.37
CA LEU A 60 -11.50 15.24 -10.75
C LEU A 60 -11.47 14.80 -12.23
N GLY A 61 -12.57 14.95 -12.97
CA GLY A 61 -12.71 14.45 -14.34
C GLY A 61 -13.01 12.97 -14.46
N TYR A 62 -13.37 12.31 -13.36
CA TYR A 62 -13.61 10.85 -13.31
C TYR A 62 -15.07 10.45 -13.08
N ALA A 63 -16.02 11.32 -13.40
CA ALA A 63 -17.46 11.05 -13.24
C ALA A 63 -17.90 9.76 -13.94
N SER A 64 -17.42 9.51 -15.18
CA SER A 64 -17.75 8.30 -15.95
C SER A 64 -17.34 7.01 -15.24
N ARG A 65 -16.18 6.98 -14.59
CA ARG A 65 -15.69 5.85 -13.78
C ARG A 65 -16.61 5.61 -12.59
N TYR A 66 -16.99 6.66 -11.87
CA TYR A 66 -17.89 6.56 -10.71
C TYR A 66 -19.22 5.93 -11.07
N TRP A 67 -19.90 6.51 -12.09
CA TRP A 67 -21.20 6.02 -12.52
C TRP A 67 -21.16 4.60 -13.08
N LYS A 68 -20.12 4.27 -13.86
CA LYS A 68 -19.94 2.89 -14.38
C LYS A 68 -19.87 1.87 -13.26
N VAL A 69 -19.06 2.11 -12.22
CA VAL A 69 -18.95 1.19 -11.08
C VAL A 69 -20.23 1.15 -10.25
N LEU A 70 -20.89 2.30 -10.03
CA LEU A 70 -22.13 2.35 -9.28
C LEU A 70 -23.26 1.58 -9.99
N PHE A 71 -23.40 1.75 -11.31
CA PHE A 71 -24.39 1.00 -12.10
C PHE A 71 -24.08 -0.49 -12.14
N LEU A 72 -22.82 -0.88 -12.38
CA LEU A 72 -22.43 -2.29 -12.35
C LEU A 72 -22.72 -2.94 -10.99
N ARG A 73 -22.45 -2.24 -9.89
CA ARG A 73 -22.81 -2.71 -8.54
C ARG A 73 -24.31 -2.86 -8.36
N ALA A 74 -25.10 -1.91 -8.86
CA ALA A 74 -26.55 -1.97 -8.81
C ALA A 74 -27.11 -3.12 -9.66
N GLU A 75 -26.57 -3.33 -10.86
CA GLU A 75 -26.94 -4.44 -11.76
C GLU A 75 -26.64 -5.79 -11.11
N LEU A 76 -25.45 -5.96 -10.53
CA LEU A 76 -25.06 -7.18 -9.81
C LEU A 76 -25.93 -7.40 -8.56
N PHE A 77 -26.25 -6.32 -7.82
CA PHE A 77 -27.15 -6.40 -6.68
C PHE A 77 -28.52 -6.90 -7.08
N LEU A 78 -29.09 -6.33 -8.14
CA LEU A 78 -30.38 -6.73 -8.65
C LEU A 78 -30.34 -8.16 -9.21
N ALA A 79 -29.34 -8.50 -10.00
CA ALA A 79 -29.19 -9.84 -10.58
C ALA A 79 -29.09 -10.92 -9.50
N GLY A 80 -28.20 -10.75 -8.52
CA GLY A 80 -28.04 -11.71 -7.41
C GLY A 80 -29.31 -11.82 -6.54
N GLY A 81 -29.91 -10.68 -6.23
CA GLY A 81 -31.17 -10.64 -5.47
C GLY A 81 -32.35 -11.30 -6.20
N VAL A 82 -32.51 -11.02 -7.50
CA VAL A 82 -33.56 -11.60 -8.33
C VAL A 82 -33.39 -13.12 -8.48
N VAL A 83 -32.18 -13.61 -8.71
CA VAL A 83 -31.92 -15.06 -8.78
C VAL A 83 -32.29 -15.73 -7.46
N ALA A 84 -31.86 -15.16 -6.34
CA ALA A 84 -32.13 -15.71 -5.01
C ALA A 84 -33.63 -15.75 -4.69
N ILE A 85 -34.35 -14.63 -4.91
CA ILE A 85 -35.77 -14.56 -4.62
C ILE A 85 -36.57 -15.44 -5.59
N SER A 86 -36.19 -15.56 -6.85
CA SER A 86 -36.85 -16.41 -7.83
C SER A 86 -36.80 -17.88 -7.42
N LEU A 87 -35.65 -18.36 -6.97
CA LEU A 87 -35.48 -19.71 -6.46
C LEU A 87 -36.34 -19.96 -5.20
N GLY A 88 -36.31 -19.01 -4.26
CA GLY A 88 -37.11 -19.09 -3.04
C GLY A 88 -38.62 -19.07 -3.32
N LEU A 89 -39.09 -18.15 -4.16
CA LEU A 89 -40.51 -18.06 -4.56
C LEU A 89 -40.99 -19.30 -5.31
N THR A 90 -40.14 -19.89 -6.17
CA THR A 90 -40.42 -21.14 -6.86
C THR A 90 -40.68 -22.26 -5.85
N ASN A 91 -39.85 -22.41 -4.83
CA ASN A 91 -40.03 -23.40 -3.78
C ASN A 91 -41.30 -23.16 -2.95
N ILE A 92 -41.57 -21.91 -2.57
CA ILE A 92 -42.77 -21.53 -1.83
C ILE A 92 -44.04 -21.80 -2.67
N PHE A 93 -44.00 -21.46 -3.97
CA PHE A 93 -45.11 -21.68 -4.90
C PHE A 93 -45.46 -23.18 -5.05
N PHE A 94 -44.44 -24.02 -5.27
CA PHE A 94 -44.64 -25.47 -5.36
C PHE A 94 -45.19 -26.05 -4.07
N TRP A 95 -44.65 -25.67 -2.92
CA TRP A 95 -45.14 -26.06 -1.63
C TRP A 95 -46.61 -25.62 -1.44
N TYR A 96 -46.91 -24.35 -1.67
CA TYR A 96 -48.27 -23.80 -1.48
C TYR A 96 -49.31 -24.45 -2.40
N ARG A 97 -48.93 -24.63 -3.68
CA ARG A 97 -49.83 -25.30 -4.64
C ARG A 97 -50.13 -26.76 -4.26
N SER A 98 -49.12 -27.47 -3.74
CA SER A 98 -49.25 -28.87 -3.35
C SER A 98 -49.87 -29.07 -1.96
N ALA A 99 -49.81 -28.04 -1.09
CA ALA A 99 -50.39 -28.08 0.26
C ALA A 99 -51.91 -27.79 0.33
N LYS A 100 -52.57 -27.51 -0.80
CA LYS A 100 -54.02 -27.23 -0.81
C LYS A 100 -54.81 -28.39 -0.20
N PRO A 101 -55.72 -28.11 0.77
CA PRO A 101 -56.45 -29.16 1.48
C PRO A 101 -57.51 -29.77 0.59
N ALA A 102 -57.79 -31.06 0.80
CA ALA A 102 -58.89 -31.81 0.15
C ALA A 102 -60.28 -31.50 0.72
N GLY A 103 -60.45 -30.37 1.48
CA GLY A 103 -61.71 -29.92 2.02
C GLY A 103 -61.64 -28.57 2.74
N PRO A 104 -62.71 -27.78 2.81
CA PRO A 104 -62.73 -26.46 3.43
C PRO A 104 -62.68 -26.52 4.95
N SER A 105 -61.55 -26.13 5.55
CA SER A 105 -61.41 -25.92 6.99
C SER A 105 -60.76 -24.50 7.21
N PRO A 106 -61.50 -23.57 7.85
CA PRO A 106 -61.02 -22.19 8.06
C PRO A 106 -59.74 -22.11 8.89
N ILE A 107 -59.51 -23.01 9.83
CA ILE A 107 -58.34 -23.06 10.71
C ILE A 107 -57.11 -23.50 9.91
N ARG A 108 -57.27 -24.43 9.00
CA ARG A 108 -56.19 -24.97 8.16
C ARG A 108 -55.75 -23.94 7.11
N ASP A 109 -56.68 -23.16 6.58
CA ASP A 109 -56.37 -22.09 5.63
C ASP A 109 -55.56 -20.96 6.28
N ASN A 110 -55.89 -20.55 7.50
CA ASN A 110 -55.16 -19.50 8.23
C ASN A 110 -53.74 -19.93 8.60
N ARG A 111 -53.50 -21.18 8.96
CA ARG A 111 -52.17 -21.71 9.27
C ARG A 111 -51.29 -21.82 8.02
N SER A 112 -51.84 -22.28 6.90
CA SER A 112 -51.14 -22.29 5.61
C SER A 112 -50.76 -20.87 5.16
N LYS A 113 -51.64 -19.90 5.36
CA LYS A 113 -51.37 -18.48 5.08
C LYS A 113 -50.25 -17.93 5.98
N LEU A 114 -50.19 -18.32 7.25
CA LEU A 114 -49.11 -17.91 8.15
C LEU A 114 -47.76 -18.44 7.70
N ILE A 115 -47.67 -19.74 7.35
CA ILE A 115 -46.43 -20.35 6.82
C ILE A 115 -46.00 -19.64 5.52
N LEU A 116 -46.97 -19.37 4.62
CA LEU A 116 -46.75 -18.62 3.40
C LEU A 116 -46.18 -17.23 3.68
N LEU A 117 -46.80 -16.47 4.59
CA LEU A 117 -46.34 -15.12 4.94
C LEU A 117 -44.92 -15.12 5.55
N VAL A 118 -44.63 -16.08 6.42
CA VAL A 118 -43.25 -16.24 6.98
C VAL A 118 -42.26 -16.59 5.87
N GLY A 119 -42.60 -17.55 4.99
CA GLY A 119 -41.76 -17.91 3.86
C GLY A 119 -41.48 -16.73 2.92
N LEU A 120 -42.52 -15.91 2.62
CA LEU A 120 -42.35 -14.70 1.81
C LEU A 120 -41.53 -13.62 2.54
N ALA A 121 -41.74 -13.45 3.84
CA ALA A 121 -40.98 -12.50 4.63
C ALA A 121 -39.45 -12.83 4.65
N LEU A 122 -39.09 -14.11 4.64
CA LEU A 122 -37.68 -14.56 4.55
C LEU A 122 -37.02 -14.25 3.19
N GLN A 123 -37.80 -13.95 2.15
CA GLN A 123 -37.24 -13.60 0.84
C GLN A 123 -36.61 -12.19 0.83
N ILE A 124 -37.04 -11.28 1.72
CA ILE A 124 -36.53 -9.90 1.78
C ILE A 124 -35.06 -9.90 2.22
N PRO A 125 -34.71 -10.47 3.41
CA PRO A 125 -33.31 -10.54 3.81
C PRO A 125 -32.44 -11.37 2.84
N LEU A 126 -33.02 -12.42 2.22
CA LEU A 126 -32.30 -13.20 1.21
C LEU A 126 -31.96 -12.36 -0.02
N PHE A 127 -32.91 -11.57 -0.53
CA PHE A 127 -32.69 -10.64 -1.64
C PHE A 127 -31.58 -9.65 -1.33
N ILE A 128 -31.62 -9.01 -0.15
CA ILE A 128 -30.65 -8.02 0.28
C ILE A 128 -29.27 -8.67 0.44
N ALA A 129 -29.19 -9.80 1.13
CA ALA A 129 -27.92 -10.49 1.37
C ALA A 129 -27.26 -10.94 0.06
N SER A 130 -28.01 -11.66 -0.80
CA SER A 130 -27.49 -12.13 -2.09
C SER A 130 -27.13 -10.96 -3.01
N GLY A 131 -27.95 -9.92 -3.06
CA GLY A 131 -27.66 -8.70 -3.82
C GLY A 131 -26.38 -8.02 -3.34
N THR A 132 -26.21 -7.87 -2.01
CA THR A 132 -25.02 -7.24 -1.42
C THR A 132 -23.75 -8.03 -1.72
N ILE A 133 -23.80 -9.35 -1.56
CA ILE A 133 -22.69 -10.25 -1.90
C ILE A 133 -22.32 -10.11 -3.38
N SER A 134 -23.31 -10.17 -4.27
CA SER A 134 -23.08 -10.04 -5.72
C SER A 134 -22.49 -8.67 -6.08
N SER A 135 -22.98 -7.59 -5.48
CA SER A 135 -22.47 -6.23 -5.68
C SER A 135 -21.01 -6.06 -5.21
N ALA A 136 -20.58 -6.84 -4.22
CA ALA A 136 -19.19 -6.78 -3.74
C ALA A 136 -18.18 -7.32 -4.77
N HIS A 137 -18.59 -8.24 -5.65
CA HIS A 137 -17.75 -8.84 -6.70
C HIS A 137 -17.76 -8.06 -8.03
N TRP A 138 -17.95 -6.76 -7.94
CA TRP A 138 -17.99 -5.88 -9.12
C TRP A 138 -16.67 -5.88 -9.90
N ASN A 139 -15.54 -6.05 -9.22
CA ASN A 139 -14.22 -6.02 -9.86
C ASN A 139 -13.98 -7.28 -10.70
N GLU A 140 -14.32 -8.45 -10.17
CA GLU A 140 -14.25 -9.72 -10.91
C GLU A 140 -15.18 -9.70 -12.11
N ALA A 141 -16.40 -9.18 -11.96
CA ALA A 141 -17.33 -9.00 -13.08
C ALA A 141 -16.76 -8.02 -14.12
N LEU A 142 -16.18 -6.89 -13.67
CA LEU A 142 -15.58 -5.90 -14.57
C LEU A 142 -14.45 -6.51 -15.41
N LEU A 143 -13.54 -7.26 -14.76
CA LEU A 143 -12.43 -7.91 -15.43
C LEU A 143 -12.89 -9.03 -16.37
N PHE A 144 -13.92 -9.78 -16.00
CA PHE A 144 -14.51 -10.82 -16.85
C PHE A 144 -15.02 -10.24 -18.18
N PHE A 145 -15.76 -9.12 -18.13
CA PHE A 145 -16.31 -8.48 -19.34
C PHE A 145 -15.28 -7.69 -20.14
N ASN A 146 -14.13 -7.36 -19.56
CA ASN A 146 -13.04 -6.63 -20.22
C ASN A 146 -11.76 -7.47 -20.33
N ALA A 147 -11.88 -8.81 -20.32
CA ALA A 147 -10.74 -9.72 -20.38
C ALA A 147 -9.88 -9.48 -21.62
N VAL A 148 -8.57 -9.49 -21.42
CA VAL A 148 -7.55 -9.33 -22.46
C VAL A 148 -6.63 -10.55 -22.44
N PRO A 149 -6.30 -11.15 -23.59
CA PRO A 149 -5.41 -12.30 -23.61
C PRO A 149 -3.99 -11.91 -23.15
N PHE A 150 -3.38 -12.80 -22.38
CA PHE A 150 -1.97 -12.73 -22.04
C PHE A 150 -1.06 -13.15 -23.20
N GLY A 151 -1.62 -13.89 -24.19
CA GLY A 151 -0.85 -14.46 -25.31
C GLY A 151 0.07 -15.60 -24.87
N LYS A 152 -0.23 -16.21 -23.73
CA LYS A 152 0.49 -17.37 -23.18
C LYS A 152 -0.52 -18.39 -22.65
N GLU A 153 -0.24 -19.66 -22.88
CA GLU A 153 -1.09 -20.77 -22.46
C GLU A 153 -0.50 -21.50 -21.24
N ASP A 154 -1.38 -22.03 -20.40
CA ASP A 154 -0.97 -22.96 -19.38
C ASP A 154 -0.55 -24.32 -19.96
N PRO A 155 0.39 -25.05 -19.33
CA PRO A 155 0.96 -26.26 -19.92
C PRO A 155 0.09 -27.53 -19.73
N VAL A 156 -1.11 -27.42 -19.13
CA VAL A 156 -1.96 -28.59 -18.80
C VAL A 156 -3.26 -28.56 -19.59
N PHE A 157 -3.97 -27.44 -19.57
CA PHE A 157 -5.28 -27.27 -20.20
C PHE A 157 -5.22 -26.43 -21.48
N LEU A 158 -4.05 -25.88 -21.83
CA LEU A 158 -3.81 -25.06 -23.02
C LEU A 158 -4.79 -23.84 -23.06
N LYS A 159 -5.08 -23.28 -21.87
CA LYS A 159 -5.87 -22.06 -21.76
C LYS A 159 -4.94 -20.87 -21.63
N ASP A 160 -5.31 -19.75 -22.28
CA ASP A 160 -4.63 -18.47 -22.04
C ASP A 160 -4.65 -18.12 -20.55
N ILE A 161 -3.55 -17.58 -20.04
CA ILE A 161 -3.43 -17.19 -18.62
C ILE A 161 -4.51 -16.20 -18.22
N GLY A 162 -4.99 -15.35 -19.14
CA GLY A 162 -6.11 -14.44 -18.93
C GLY A 162 -7.40 -15.13 -18.48
N PHE A 163 -7.62 -16.40 -18.90
CA PHE A 163 -8.74 -17.17 -18.37
C PHE A 163 -8.68 -17.32 -16.86
N TYR A 164 -7.51 -17.60 -16.30
CA TYR A 164 -7.29 -17.81 -14.87
C TYR A 164 -7.40 -16.52 -14.06
N ILE A 165 -6.95 -15.41 -14.64
CA ILE A 165 -6.93 -14.11 -13.95
C ILE A 165 -8.26 -13.36 -14.07
N PHE A 166 -8.91 -13.42 -15.26
CA PHE A 166 -10.09 -12.61 -15.53
C PHE A 166 -11.40 -13.38 -15.45
N SER A 167 -11.41 -14.63 -15.96
CA SER A 167 -12.65 -15.39 -16.10
C SER A 167 -12.93 -16.31 -14.93
N LEU A 168 -11.94 -17.05 -14.50
CA LEU A 168 -12.10 -18.08 -13.47
C LEU A 168 -12.56 -17.53 -12.12
N PRO A 169 -12.07 -16.38 -11.60
CA PRO A 169 -12.55 -15.82 -10.34
C PRO A 169 -14.05 -15.47 -10.36
N PHE A 170 -14.53 -14.88 -11.45
CA PHE A 170 -15.94 -14.55 -11.58
C PHE A 170 -16.83 -15.79 -11.75
N LEU A 171 -16.38 -16.80 -12.51
CA LEU A 171 -17.08 -18.09 -12.64
C LEU A 171 -17.15 -18.81 -11.29
N ASN A 172 -16.09 -18.82 -10.52
CA ASN A 172 -16.08 -19.34 -9.15
C ASN A 172 -17.11 -18.63 -8.29
N PHE A 173 -17.13 -17.29 -8.29
CA PHE A 173 -18.13 -16.52 -7.56
C PHE A 173 -19.56 -16.91 -7.92
N ILE A 174 -19.87 -17.06 -9.23
CA ILE A 174 -21.21 -17.48 -9.69
C ILE A 174 -21.57 -18.85 -9.13
N VAL A 175 -20.69 -19.82 -9.27
CA VAL A 175 -20.95 -21.21 -8.85
C VAL A 175 -21.05 -21.33 -7.32
N ASP A 176 -20.21 -20.63 -6.57
CA ASP A 176 -20.25 -20.60 -5.11
C ASP A 176 -21.54 -19.92 -4.60
N SER A 177 -22.00 -18.85 -5.28
CA SER A 177 -23.27 -18.19 -4.98
C SER A 177 -24.44 -19.13 -5.23
N LEU A 178 -24.45 -19.84 -6.37
CA LEU A 178 -25.48 -20.82 -6.69
C LEU A 178 -25.47 -22.02 -5.72
N SER A 179 -24.29 -22.45 -5.27
CA SER A 179 -24.15 -23.51 -4.24
C SER A 179 -24.73 -23.08 -2.90
N SER A 180 -24.50 -21.83 -2.51
CA SER A 180 -25.09 -21.25 -1.29
C SER A 180 -26.62 -21.13 -1.40
N LEU A 181 -27.12 -20.72 -2.56
CA LEU A 181 -28.56 -20.66 -2.84
C LEU A 181 -29.19 -22.06 -2.86
N PHE A 182 -28.51 -23.08 -3.35
CA PHE A 182 -28.95 -24.47 -3.25
C PHE A 182 -29.12 -24.91 -1.78
N THR A 183 -28.13 -24.65 -0.95
CA THR A 183 -28.21 -24.95 0.48
C THR A 183 -29.36 -24.23 1.15
N PHE A 184 -29.52 -22.91 0.88
CA PHE A 184 -30.67 -22.15 1.40
C PHE A 184 -31.99 -22.71 0.90
N SER A 185 -32.08 -23.11 -0.35
CA SER A 185 -33.30 -23.68 -0.96
C SER A 185 -33.70 -24.98 -0.25
N LEU A 186 -32.75 -25.86 0.06
CA LEU A 186 -33.03 -27.08 0.83
C LEU A 186 -33.50 -26.76 2.24
N LEU A 187 -32.86 -25.79 2.92
CA LEU A 187 -33.27 -25.36 4.26
C LEU A 187 -34.66 -24.75 4.26
N LEU A 188 -34.98 -23.93 3.25
CA LEU A 188 -36.32 -23.34 3.08
C LEU A 188 -37.36 -24.43 2.89
N VAL A 189 -37.12 -25.39 1.98
CA VAL A 189 -38.06 -26.52 1.76
C VAL A 189 -38.21 -27.34 3.04
N ALA A 190 -37.13 -27.70 3.71
CA ALA A 190 -37.20 -28.40 5.00
C ALA A 190 -38.02 -27.62 6.03
N GLY A 191 -37.78 -26.31 6.18
CA GLY A 191 -38.52 -25.44 7.09
C GLY A 191 -40.02 -25.37 6.79
N LEU A 192 -40.39 -25.25 5.51
CA LEU A 192 -41.81 -25.22 5.08
C LEU A 192 -42.53 -26.53 5.43
N TYR A 193 -41.89 -27.69 5.15
CA TYR A 193 -42.50 -28.99 5.47
C TYR A 193 -42.45 -29.32 6.95
N VAL A 194 -41.44 -28.93 7.72
CA VAL A 194 -41.43 -29.01 9.17
C VAL A 194 -42.53 -28.19 9.79
N ALA A 195 -42.70 -26.93 9.35
CA ALA A 195 -43.82 -26.07 9.79
C ALA A 195 -45.16 -26.70 9.45
N GLU A 196 -45.33 -27.25 8.24
CA GLU A 196 -46.54 -27.98 7.85
C GLU A 196 -46.78 -29.16 8.78
N SER A 197 -45.78 -29.98 9.06
CA SER A 197 -45.91 -31.17 9.93
C SER A 197 -46.27 -30.82 11.38
N VAL A 198 -45.66 -29.75 11.93
CA VAL A 198 -45.92 -29.27 13.30
C VAL A 198 -47.33 -28.67 13.41
N PHE A 199 -47.70 -27.76 12.51
CA PHE A 199 -49.01 -27.07 12.57
C PHE A 199 -50.19 -27.98 12.26
N PHE A 200 -50.01 -29.01 11.43
CA PHE A 200 -51.08 -29.91 11.04
C PHE A 200 -51.00 -31.28 11.69
N ARG A 201 -49.99 -31.55 12.57
CA ARG A 201 -49.75 -32.81 13.27
C ARG A 201 -49.78 -34.04 12.33
N VAL A 202 -49.09 -33.90 11.19
CA VAL A 202 -49.10 -34.95 10.13
C VAL A 202 -48.28 -36.18 10.48
N LEU A 203 -47.26 -36.03 11.39
CA LEU A 203 -46.23 -37.04 11.61
C LEU A 203 -46.10 -37.69 13.03
N PRO A 204 -47.03 -37.60 13.98
CA PRO A 204 -46.81 -38.25 15.28
C PRO A 204 -46.87 -39.75 15.13
N GLY A 205 -45.75 -40.46 15.41
CA GLY A 205 -45.73 -41.93 15.63
C GLY A 205 -45.75 -42.81 14.39
N LEU A 206 -45.48 -42.29 13.18
CA LEU A 206 -45.48 -43.10 11.96
C LEU A 206 -44.19 -43.92 11.81
N ALA A 207 -44.30 -45.24 11.69
CA ALA A 207 -43.23 -46.10 11.18
C ALA A 207 -42.80 -45.69 9.77
N PHE A 208 -41.53 -45.90 9.39
CA PHE A 208 -40.96 -45.48 8.08
C PHE A 208 -41.82 -45.95 6.87
N ASP A 209 -42.30 -47.16 6.90
CA ASP A 209 -43.14 -47.73 5.82
C ASP A 209 -44.47 -46.99 5.66
N ASN A 210 -45.07 -46.58 6.78
CA ASN A 210 -46.34 -45.80 6.75
C ASN A 210 -46.06 -44.35 6.30
N PHE A 211 -44.96 -43.73 6.72
CA PHE A 211 -44.53 -42.40 6.27
C PHE A 211 -44.38 -42.36 4.73
N THR A 212 -43.65 -43.34 4.15
CA THR A 212 -43.36 -43.34 2.70
C THR A 212 -44.61 -43.47 1.82
N ARG A 213 -45.72 -43.92 2.35
CA ARG A 213 -47.03 -44.03 1.65
C ARG A 213 -47.91 -42.76 1.72
N THR A 214 -47.49 -41.77 2.53
CA THR A 214 -48.29 -40.55 2.68
C THR A 214 -48.14 -39.61 1.50
N PRO A 215 -49.20 -38.87 1.09
CA PRO A 215 -49.12 -37.82 0.09
C PRO A 215 -48.15 -36.72 0.51
N PHE A 216 -47.98 -36.47 1.79
CA PHE A 216 -47.03 -35.51 2.35
C PHE A 216 -45.59 -35.92 2.02
N ALA A 217 -45.20 -37.17 2.27
CA ALA A 217 -43.87 -37.65 1.95
C ALA A 217 -43.56 -37.63 0.46
N HIS A 218 -44.54 -37.96 -0.38
CA HIS A 218 -44.40 -37.88 -1.83
C HIS A 218 -44.12 -36.44 -2.30
N ARG A 219 -44.89 -35.45 -1.82
CA ARG A 219 -44.70 -34.02 -2.15
C ARG A 219 -43.34 -33.52 -1.72
N LEU A 220 -42.94 -33.82 -0.47
CA LEU A 220 -41.60 -33.46 0.09
C LEU A 220 -40.50 -34.02 -0.77
N VAL A 221 -40.51 -35.31 -1.04
CA VAL A 221 -39.50 -35.98 -1.82
C VAL A 221 -39.41 -35.47 -3.26
N THR A 222 -40.53 -35.24 -3.92
CA THR A 222 -40.57 -34.64 -5.28
C THR A 222 -39.94 -33.27 -5.30
N GLN A 223 -40.24 -32.42 -4.34
CA GLN A 223 -39.67 -31.07 -4.27
C GLN A 223 -38.17 -31.10 -3.93
N ILE A 224 -37.73 -32.00 -3.05
CA ILE A 224 -36.30 -32.22 -2.77
C ILE A 224 -35.60 -32.72 -4.03
N SER A 225 -36.20 -33.65 -4.83
CA SER A 225 -35.64 -34.12 -6.10
C SER A 225 -35.40 -32.99 -7.08
N ALA A 226 -36.35 -32.07 -7.22
CA ALA A 226 -36.21 -30.90 -8.11
C ALA A 226 -35.05 -29.98 -7.62
N ASN A 227 -34.90 -29.81 -6.31
CA ASN A 227 -33.77 -29.07 -5.75
C ASN A 227 -32.44 -29.81 -5.96
N PHE A 228 -32.40 -31.14 -5.84
CA PHE A 228 -31.20 -31.93 -6.14
C PHE A 228 -30.82 -31.89 -7.63
N VAL A 229 -31.77 -31.79 -8.54
CA VAL A 229 -31.47 -31.53 -9.97
C VAL A 229 -30.72 -30.21 -10.13
N PHE A 230 -31.22 -29.15 -9.50
CA PHE A 230 -30.54 -27.85 -9.48
C PHE A 230 -29.14 -27.94 -8.86
N GLY A 231 -29.07 -28.46 -7.62
CA GLY A 231 -27.81 -28.59 -6.87
C GLY A 231 -26.76 -29.41 -7.60
N THR A 232 -27.15 -30.56 -8.17
CA THR A 232 -26.24 -31.44 -8.94
C THR A 232 -25.71 -30.73 -10.18
N SER A 233 -26.54 -29.93 -10.86
CA SER A 233 -26.09 -29.12 -12.01
C SER A 233 -25.03 -28.08 -11.57
N VAL A 234 -25.21 -27.45 -10.41
CA VAL A 234 -24.24 -26.54 -9.81
C VAL A 234 -22.95 -27.27 -9.41
N PHE A 235 -23.05 -28.48 -8.81
CA PHE A 235 -21.92 -29.29 -8.45
C PHE A 235 -21.12 -29.80 -9.68
N ILE A 236 -21.79 -30.10 -10.80
CA ILE A 236 -21.11 -30.41 -12.06
C ILE A 236 -20.26 -29.21 -12.49
N ALA A 237 -20.82 -27.99 -12.49
CA ALA A 237 -20.08 -26.78 -12.84
C ALA A 237 -18.91 -26.52 -11.87
N ARG A 238 -19.12 -26.72 -10.55
CA ARG A 238 -18.06 -26.58 -9.55
C ARG A 238 -16.94 -27.58 -9.72
N THR A 239 -17.26 -28.85 -9.97
CA THR A 239 -16.27 -29.91 -10.23
C THR A 239 -15.50 -29.67 -11.51
N PHE A 240 -16.18 -29.15 -12.55
CA PHE A 240 -15.54 -28.80 -13.81
C PHE A 240 -14.52 -27.64 -13.62
N ILE A 241 -14.87 -26.62 -12.84
CA ILE A 241 -13.99 -25.49 -12.50
C ILE A 241 -12.82 -25.96 -11.61
N ALA A 242 -13.07 -26.83 -10.63
CA ALA A 242 -12.06 -27.34 -9.69
C ALA A 242 -10.87 -28.03 -10.41
N ARG A 243 -11.08 -28.53 -11.62
CA ARG A 243 -9.98 -29.08 -12.44
C ARG A 243 -8.93 -28.02 -12.80
N TYR A 244 -9.36 -26.80 -13.11
CA TYR A 244 -8.45 -25.69 -13.40
C TYR A 244 -7.73 -25.18 -12.16
N GLU A 245 -8.38 -25.29 -10.98
CA GLU A 245 -7.80 -24.91 -9.70
C GLU A 245 -6.64 -25.81 -9.26
N LEU A 246 -6.46 -26.99 -9.88
CA LEU A 246 -5.28 -27.83 -9.67
C LEU A 246 -3.96 -27.09 -9.95
N LEU A 247 -3.97 -26.11 -10.86
CA LEU A 247 -2.78 -25.30 -11.15
C LEU A 247 -2.36 -24.38 -9.98
N TYR A 248 -3.14 -24.36 -8.89
CA TYR A 248 -2.86 -23.67 -7.63
C TYR A 248 -2.62 -24.63 -6.46
N SER A 249 -2.38 -25.89 -6.75
CA SER A 249 -2.15 -26.95 -5.74
C SER A 249 -0.94 -26.60 -4.87
N HIS A 250 -1.04 -26.94 -3.57
CA HIS A 250 0.05 -26.88 -2.60
C HIS A 250 0.55 -28.27 -2.17
N ARG A 251 0.13 -29.33 -2.86
CA ARG A 251 0.44 -30.71 -2.47
C ARG A 251 1.87 -31.10 -2.82
N GLY A 252 2.39 -30.67 -3.97
CA GLY A 252 3.74 -30.96 -4.43
C GLY A 252 4.81 -30.16 -3.69
N VAL A 253 6.05 -30.30 -4.18
CA VAL A 253 7.21 -29.57 -3.64
C VAL A 253 7.09 -28.06 -3.83
N VAL A 254 6.41 -27.64 -4.89
CA VAL A 254 6.20 -26.25 -5.28
C VAL A 254 4.73 -25.95 -5.53
N TYR A 255 4.40 -24.70 -5.60
CA TYR A 255 3.07 -24.22 -5.94
C TYR A 255 2.73 -24.53 -7.40
N GLY A 256 1.56 -25.13 -7.61
CA GLY A 256 1.07 -25.57 -8.91
C GLY A 256 0.75 -27.06 -8.95
N ALA A 257 0.22 -27.54 -10.08
CA ALA A 257 -0.11 -28.97 -10.22
C ALA A 257 1.15 -29.83 -10.27
N GLY A 258 1.33 -30.72 -9.30
CA GLY A 258 2.37 -31.72 -9.27
C GLY A 258 2.01 -33.02 -9.98
N TRP A 259 2.87 -34.03 -9.85
CA TRP A 259 2.64 -35.33 -10.46
C TRP A 259 1.33 -35.97 -10.02
N THR A 260 1.07 -35.97 -8.71
CA THR A 260 -0.15 -36.56 -8.12
C THR A 260 -1.41 -35.84 -8.59
N ASP A 261 -1.37 -34.51 -8.71
CA ASP A 261 -2.53 -33.72 -9.12
C ASP A 261 -2.97 -34.08 -10.56
N LEU A 262 -2.01 -34.30 -11.47
CA LEU A 262 -2.33 -34.60 -12.85
C LEU A 262 -2.61 -36.08 -13.10
N HIS A 263 -1.99 -37.02 -12.35
CA HIS A 263 -2.09 -38.45 -12.60
C HIS A 263 -3.10 -39.16 -11.67
N ALA A 264 -3.51 -38.56 -10.57
CA ALA A 264 -4.49 -39.11 -9.67
C ALA A 264 -5.72 -38.21 -9.50
N GLN A 265 -5.53 -36.95 -9.15
CA GLN A 265 -6.64 -36.07 -8.78
C GLN A 265 -7.44 -35.59 -10.02
N LEU A 266 -6.79 -35.22 -11.10
CA LEU A 266 -7.47 -34.84 -12.35
C LEU A 266 -8.31 -35.98 -12.94
N PRO A 267 -7.82 -37.25 -13.04
CA PRO A 267 -8.67 -38.37 -13.38
C PRO A 267 -9.84 -38.58 -12.41
N ALA A 268 -9.64 -38.41 -11.10
CA ALA A 268 -10.70 -38.52 -10.11
C ALA A 268 -11.81 -37.48 -10.32
N TYR A 269 -11.45 -36.24 -10.66
CA TYR A 269 -12.44 -35.21 -11.05
C TYR A 269 -13.25 -35.62 -12.29
N ASN A 270 -12.60 -36.23 -13.28
CA ASN A 270 -13.31 -36.70 -14.48
C ASN A 270 -14.30 -37.81 -14.13
N VAL A 271 -13.93 -38.76 -13.26
CA VAL A 271 -14.85 -39.80 -12.74
C VAL A 271 -16.00 -39.16 -11.95
N ALA A 272 -15.69 -38.16 -11.11
CA ALA A 272 -16.72 -37.44 -10.35
C ALA A 272 -17.73 -36.72 -11.28
N LEU A 273 -17.28 -36.11 -12.37
CA LEU A 273 -18.17 -35.47 -13.35
C LEU A 273 -19.12 -36.48 -14.00
N VAL A 274 -18.63 -37.66 -14.40
CA VAL A 274 -19.47 -38.74 -14.96
C VAL A 274 -20.49 -39.24 -13.94
N ALA A 275 -20.07 -39.43 -12.66
CA ALA A 275 -20.95 -39.87 -11.60
C ALA A 275 -22.03 -38.80 -11.28
N LEU A 276 -21.65 -37.52 -11.22
CA LEU A 276 -22.58 -36.40 -11.05
C LEU A 276 -23.61 -36.33 -12.18
N ALA A 277 -23.18 -36.53 -13.44
CA ALA A 277 -24.10 -36.58 -14.57
C ALA A 277 -25.09 -37.76 -14.45
N GLY A 278 -24.62 -38.93 -13.99
CA GLY A 278 -25.48 -40.07 -13.66
C GLY A 278 -26.47 -39.75 -12.54
N CYS A 279 -26.02 -39.14 -11.47
CA CYS A 279 -26.87 -38.69 -10.36
C CYS A 279 -27.92 -37.65 -10.81
N LEU A 280 -27.55 -36.74 -11.70
CA LEU A 280 -28.47 -35.76 -12.28
C LEU A 280 -29.63 -36.46 -13.01
N LEU A 281 -29.34 -37.47 -13.84
CA LEU A 281 -30.36 -38.26 -14.52
C LEU A 281 -31.24 -39.05 -13.53
N LEU A 282 -30.64 -39.59 -12.45
CA LEU A 282 -31.38 -40.28 -11.41
C LEU A 282 -32.30 -39.33 -10.64
N PHE A 283 -31.89 -38.10 -10.33
CA PHE A 283 -32.72 -37.10 -9.66
C PHE A 283 -33.82 -36.57 -10.58
N LEU A 284 -33.56 -36.40 -11.86
CA LEU A 284 -34.59 -36.12 -12.85
C LEU A 284 -35.63 -37.24 -12.88
N TYR A 285 -35.23 -38.51 -12.97
CA TYR A 285 -36.14 -39.64 -12.89
C TYR A 285 -36.92 -39.66 -11.57
N ALA A 286 -36.25 -39.38 -10.45
CA ALA A 286 -36.88 -39.32 -9.11
C ALA A 286 -37.97 -38.24 -9.00
N SER A 287 -37.80 -37.13 -9.75
CA SER A 287 -38.80 -36.05 -9.77
C SER A 287 -40.12 -36.44 -10.43
N PHE A 288 -40.12 -37.47 -11.28
CA PHE A 288 -41.30 -37.95 -12.00
C PHE A 288 -41.84 -39.28 -11.45
N THR A 289 -41.10 -39.94 -10.55
CA THR A 289 -41.54 -41.23 -10.02
C THR A 289 -42.55 -41.04 -8.87
N SER A 290 -43.58 -41.90 -8.83
CA SER A 290 -44.59 -41.89 -7.79
C SER A 290 -44.16 -42.65 -6.52
N SER A 291 -43.08 -43.40 -6.54
CA SER A 291 -42.66 -44.25 -5.42
C SER A 291 -41.65 -43.55 -4.51
N THR A 292 -42.10 -42.99 -3.40
CA THR A 292 -41.28 -42.33 -2.37
C THR A 292 -40.16 -43.21 -1.88
N ARG A 293 -40.41 -44.49 -1.64
CA ARG A 293 -39.39 -45.47 -1.18
C ARG A 293 -38.26 -45.62 -2.21
N ARG A 294 -38.59 -45.70 -3.51
CA ARG A 294 -37.60 -45.81 -4.59
C ARG A 294 -36.76 -44.55 -4.70
N THR A 295 -37.36 -43.37 -4.53
CA THR A 295 -36.68 -42.09 -4.54
C THR A 295 -35.70 -41.93 -3.37
N ILE A 296 -36.10 -42.31 -2.15
CA ILE A 296 -35.17 -42.33 -0.98
C ILE A 296 -33.99 -43.26 -1.26
N GLY A 297 -34.25 -44.45 -1.84
CA GLY A 297 -33.18 -45.37 -2.26
C GLY A 297 -32.19 -44.72 -3.24
N ILE A 298 -32.69 -43.94 -4.24
CA ILE A 298 -31.84 -43.15 -5.16
C ILE A 298 -30.98 -42.16 -4.39
N TYR A 299 -31.54 -41.44 -3.41
CA TYR A 299 -30.75 -40.47 -2.63
C TYR A 299 -29.62 -41.15 -1.84
N LEU A 300 -29.92 -42.27 -1.16
CA LEU A 300 -28.92 -42.99 -0.39
C LEU A 300 -27.83 -43.55 -1.31
N ALA A 301 -28.20 -44.13 -2.45
CA ALA A 301 -27.26 -44.67 -3.42
C ALA A 301 -26.38 -43.53 -4.03
N SER A 302 -26.98 -42.40 -4.40
CA SER A 302 -26.23 -41.25 -4.92
C SER A 302 -25.32 -40.65 -3.85
N ALA A 303 -25.77 -40.53 -2.61
CA ALA A 303 -24.94 -40.01 -1.51
C ALA A 303 -23.76 -40.95 -1.23
N ALA A 304 -24.00 -42.30 -1.22
CA ALA A 304 -22.94 -43.27 -1.05
C ALA A 304 -21.91 -43.25 -2.21
N LEU A 305 -22.38 -43.16 -3.45
CA LEU A 305 -21.53 -43.05 -4.65
C LEU A 305 -20.70 -41.78 -4.62
N LEU A 306 -21.34 -40.59 -4.47
CA LEU A 306 -20.65 -39.33 -4.48
C LEU A 306 -19.74 -39.16 -3.26
N GLY A 307 -20.19 -39.58 -2.07
CA GLY A 307 -19.38 -39.58 -0.85
C GLY A 307 -18.17 -40.51 -0.99
N GLY A 308 -18.35 -41.73 -1.58
CA GLY A 308 -17.25 -42.61 -1.88
C GLY A 308 -16.24 -42.04 -2.84
N ILE A 309 -16.68 -41.40 -3.94
CA ILE A 309 -15.79 -40.74 -4.88
C ILE A 309 -15.07 -39.56 -4.21
N TRP A 310 -15.77 -38.78 -3.38
CA TRP A 310 -15.16 -37.65 -2.72
C TRP A 310 -14.11 -38.06 -1.69
N ILE A 311 -14.44 -39.04 -0.83
CA ILE A 311 -13.53 -39.52 0.21
C ILE A 311 -12.40 -40.38 -0.39
N VAL A 312 -12.74 -41.40 -1.16
CA VAL A 312 -11.75 -42.33 -1.67
C VAL A 312 -11.02 -41.75 -2.89
N GLY A 313 -11.77 -41.24 -3.87
CA GLY A 313 -11.20 -40.77 -5.15
C GLY A 313 -10.43 -39.46 -5.03
N LEU A 314 -10.97 -38.48 -4.32
CA LEU A 314 -10.37 -37.15 -4.28
C LEU A 314 -9.48 -36.88 -3.05
N GLN A 315 -9.59 -37.72 -2.00
CA GLN A 315 -8.80 -37.54 -0.78
C GLN A 315 -7.81 -38.71 -0.58
N ILE A 316 -8.29 -39.93 -0.40
CA ILE A 316 -7.46 -41.06 0.00
C ILE A 316 -6.49 -41.50 -1.10
N ILE A 317 -6.97 -41.70 -2.32
CA ILE A 317 -6.14 -42.22 -3.42
C ILE A 317 -4.98 -41.24 -3.76
N PRO A 318 -5.22 -39.92 -3.93
CA PRO A 318 -4.12 -39.00 -4.17
C PRO A 318 -3.10 -38.97 -3.04
N GLU A 319 -3.54 -39.07 -1.77
CA GLU A 319 -2.65 -39.07 -0.62
C GLU A 319 -1.79 -40.37 -0.56
N ILE A 320 -2.39 -41.51 -0.81
CA ILE A 320 -1.65 -42.78 -0.94
C ILE A 320 -0.61 -42.69 -2.04
N ILE A 321 -0.99 -42.20 -3.20
CA ILE A 321 -0.08 -42.05 -4.35
C ILE A 321 1.06 -41.08 -4.05
N GLN A 322 0.75 -39.96 -3.41
CA GLN A 322 1.76 -38.97 -3.00
C GLN A 322 2.78 -39.63 -2.06
N HIS A 323 2.29 -40.30 -1.02
CA HIS A 323 3.15 -40.86 0.03
C HIS A 323 3.97 -42.06 -0.42
N PHE A 324 3.36 -43.02 -1.15
CA PHE A 324 4.00 -44.30 -1.48
C PHE A 324 4.66 -44.36 -2.86
N ARG A 325 4.31 -43.44 -3.77
CA ARG A 325 4.87 -43.45 -5.12
C ARG A 325 5.70 -42.20 -5.40
N VAL A 326 5.20 -41.00 -5.05
CA VAL A 326 5.86 -39.75 -5.39
C VAL A 326 6.97 -39.46 -4.40
N SER A 327 6.69 -39.40 -3.09
CA SER A 327 7.68 -39.04 -2.09
C SER A 327 8.96 -39.89 -2.11
N PRO A 328 8.93 -41.23 -2.35
CA PRO A 328 10.17 -42.01 -2.46
C PRO A 328 10.99 -41.71 -3.71
N ASN A 329 10.38 -41.15 -4.77
CA ASN A 329 10.99 -40.82 -6.06
C ASN A 329 10.67 -39.38 -6.48
N GLU A 330 10.75 -38.46 -5.52
CA GLU A 330 10.16 -37.13 -5.65
C GLU A 330 10.83 -36.31 -6.75
N LEU A 331 12.15 -36.17 -6.74
CA LEU A 331 12.86 -35.34 -7.72
C LEU A 331 12.64 -35.78 -9.17
N PRO A 332 12.78 -37.08 -9.54
CA PRO A 332 12.52 -37.49 -10.93
C PRO A 332 11.08 -37.28 -11.39
N LEU A 333 10.11 -37.46 -10.50
CA LEU A 333 8.69 -37.31 -10.85
C LEU A 333 8.24 -35.85 -10.85
N GLU A 334 8.76 -35.02 -9.94
CA GLU A 334 8.37 -33.61 -9.81
C GLU A 334 9.23 -32.65 -10.65
N SER A 335 10.38 -33.07 -11.19
CA SER A 335 11.30 -32.25 -11.99
C SER A 335 10.60 -31.44 -13.10
N PRO A 336 9.70 -32.01 -13.92
CA PRO A 336 9.00 -31.25 -14.97
C PRO A 336 8.08 -30.16 -14.40
N TYR A 337 7.55 -30.37 -13.20
CA TYR A 337 6.66 -29.41 -12.53
C TYR A 337 7.45 -28.32 -11.80
N LEU A 338 8.63 -28.65 -11.27
CA LEU A 338 9.61 -27.70 -10.77
C LEU A 338 10.03 -26.72 -11.88
N GLU A 339 10.36 -27.22 -13.05
CA GLU A 339 10.74 -26.41 -14.23
C GLU A 339 9.61 -25.45 -14.62
N ARG A 340 8.35 -25.93 -14.63
CA ARG A 340 7.17 -25.08 -14.88
C ARG A 340 7.03 -24.00 -13.80
N ASN A 341 7.11 -24.34 -12.53
CA ASN A 341 7.01 -23.39 -11.43
C ASN A 341 8.11 -22.34 -11.51
N ILE A 342 9.38 -22.72 -11.76
CA ILE A 342 10.50 -21.77 -11.91
C ILE A 342 10.21 -20.78 -13.06
N LYS A 343 9.82 -21.31 -14.22
CA LYS A 343 9.54 -20.48 -15.41
C LYS A 343 8.39 -19.52 -15.17
N PHE A 344 7.23 -20.01 -14.72
CA PHE A 344 6.03 -19.21 -14.57
C PHE A 344 6.18 -18.20 -13.41
N THR A 345 6.91 -18.55 -12.34
CA THR A 345 7.22 -17.60 -11.27
C THR A 345 8.12 -16.47 -11.77
N LYS A 346 9.22 -16.78 -12.46
CA LYS A 346 10.08 -15.72 -13.05
C LYS A 346 9.30 -14.80 -13.98
N GLU A 347 8.41 -15.36 -14.80
CA GLU A 347 7.55 -14.57 -15.68
C GLU A 347 6.57 -13.69 -14.90
N ALA A 348 5.90 -14.24 -13.89
CA ALA A 348 4.89 -13.53 -13.12
C ALA A 348 5.46 -12.35 -12.33
N TYR A 349 6.73 -12.41 -11.94
CA TYR A 349 7.41 -11.34 -11.18
C TYR A 349 8.33 -10.47 -12.05
N GLY A 350 8.37 -10.66 -13.38
CA GLY A 350 9.22 -9.87 -14.27
C GLY A 350 10.72 -10.15 -14.13
N LEU A 351 11.09 -11.39 -13.77
CA LEU A 351 12.46 -11.82 -13.44
C LEU A 351 13.11 -12.64 -14.56
N THR A 352 12.52 -12.70 -15.75
CA THR A 352 13.05 -13.49 -16.87
C THR A 352 14.29 -12.88 -17.51
N ASN A 353 14.45 -11.55 -17.44
CA ASN A 353 15.48 -10.78 -18.13
C ASN A 353 16.39 -10.02 -17.16
N VAL A 354 16.82 -10.66 -16.07
CA VAL A 354 17.82 -10.10 -15.17
C VAL A 354 19.19 -10.24 -15.83
N ALA A 355 19.90 -9.11 -16.04
CA ALA A 355 21.23 -9.11 -16.63
C ALA A 355 22.26 -9.51 -15.56
N GLU A 356 22.81 -10.71 -15.63
CA GLU A 356 23.81 -11.19 -14.70
C GLU A 356 25.22 -10.77 -15.16
N ILE A 357 25.99 -10.18 -14.28
CA ILE A 357 27.36 -9.68 -14.51
C ILE A 357 28.27 -10.22 -13.43
N GLU A 358 29.34 -10.90 -13.83
CA GLU A 358 30.39 -11.31 -12.89
C GLU A 358 31.14 -10.08 -12.38
N PHE A 359 31.26 -9.96 -11.06
CA PHE A 359 31.94 -8.86 -10.38
C PHE A 359 33.12 -9.43 -9.54
N PRO A 360 34.32 -9.56 -10.11
CA PRO A 360 35.43 -10.29 -9.51
C PRO A 360 36.10 -9.56 -8.33
N VAL A 361 35.43 -8.85 -7.53
CA VAL A 361 35.77 -7.99 -6.39
C VAL A 361 37.28 -7.83 -6.19
N ASN A 362 37.77 -6.62 -6.41
CA ASN A 362 39.16 -6.24 -6.06
C ASN A 362 39.20 -5.75 -4.60
N PRO A 363 39.79 -6.46 -3.67
CA PRO A 363 39.83 -6.08 -2.26
C PRO A 363 40.77 -4.91 -1.98
N SER A 364 41.69 -4.59 -2.93
CA SER A 364 42.66 -3.52 -2.72
C SER A 364 42.07 -2.16 -3.06
N PRO A 365 42.15 -1.17 -2.16
CA PRO A 365 41.78 0.21 -2.48
C PRO A 365 42.84 0.92 -3.36
N SER A 366 43.96 0.27 -3.68
CA SER A 366 45.07 0.86 -4.46
C SER A 366 44.63 1.23 -5.89
N GLY A 367 45.11 2.36 -6.38
CA GLY A 367 44.86 2.87 -7.73
C GLY A 367 44.21 4.27 -7.75
N VAL A 368 44.16 4.85 -8.95
CA VAL A 368 43.54 6.15 -9.17
C VAL A 368 42.03 5.95 -9.26
N LEU A 369 41.23 6.75 -8.57
CA LEU A 369 39.80 6.81 -8.74
C LEU A 369 39.47 7.32 -10.14
N ALA A 370 38.54 6.63 -10.83
CA ALA A 370 38.02 7.14 -12.08
C ALA A 370 37.16 8.39 -11.83
N GLN A 371 37.01 9.25 -12.83
CA GLN A 371 36.15 10.45 -12.73
C GLN A 371 34.73 10.08 -12.36
N SER A 372 34.23 8.94 -12.87
CA SER A 372 32.93 8.38 -12.52
C SER A 372 32.82 8.00 -11.04
N ASP A 373 33.89 7.51 -10.42
CA ASP A 373 33.89 7.18 -9.00
C ASP A 373 33.73 8.44 -8.13
N LEU A 374 34.30 9.57 -8.56
CA LEU A 374 34.11 10.84 -7.87
C LEU A 374 32.66 11.33 -7.87
N THR A 375 31.92 11.08 -8.96
CA THR A 375 30.48 11.37 -9.00
C THR A 375 29.70 10.47 -8.06
N ILE A 376 29.99 9.17 -8.06
CA ILE A 376 29.39 8.19 -7.15
C ILE A 376 29.66 8.59 -5.69
N ILE A 377 30.95 8.87 -5.36
CA ILE A 377 31.38 9.30 -4.03
C ILE A 377 30.64 10.56 -3.57
N ASN A 378 30.49 11.54 -4.47
CA ASN A 378 29.76 12.76 -4.19
C ASN A 378 28.23 12.57 -4.08
N GLY A 379 27.70 11.41 -4.46
CA GLY A 379 26.29 11.04 -4.33
C GLY A 379 26.01 10.09 -3.16
N ILE A 380 26.99 9.75 -2.36
CA ILE A 380 26.81 8.79 -1.26
C ILE A 380 25.97 9.39 -0.14
N ARG A 381 24.96 8.65 0.26
CA ARG A 381 24.03 9.06 1.32
C ARG A 381 24.67 8.90 2.69
N LEU A 382 24.96 10.03 3.32
CA LEU A 382 25.44 10.11 4.71
C LEU A 382 24.31 10.35 5.71
N TRP A 383 23.11 10.76 5.26
CA TRP A 383 21.94 10.93 6.09
C TRP A 383 21.01 9.73 5.95
N ALA A 384 20.52 9.22 7.08
CA ALA A 384 19.41 8.27 7.08
C ALA A 384 18.07 9.05 7.17
N PRO A 385 16.98 8.60 6.52
CA PRO A 385 15.70 9.33 6.51
C PRO A 385 15.16 9.64 7.91
N ASP A 386 15.15 8.66 8.82
CA ASP A 386 14.71 8.80 10.21
C ASP A 386 15.57 9.77 11.02
N ILE A 387 16.87 9.81 10.74
CA ILE A 387 17.83 10.73 11.36
C ILE A 387 17.58 12.16 10.87
N LEU A 388 17.47 12.35 9.56
CA LEU A 388 17.24 13.67 8.99
C LEU A 388 15.87 14.23 9.40
N LYS A 389 14.82 13.36 9.43
CA LYS A 389 13.51 13.75 9.97
C LYS A 389 13.61 14.28 11.38
N ALA A 390 14.34 13.60 12.28
CA ALA A 390 14.52 14.04 13.64
C ALA A 390 15.23 15.42 13.74
N VAL A 391 16.17 15.70 12.81
CA VAL A 391 16.82 17.02 12.74
C VAL A 391 15.86 18.07 12.20
N ASN A 392 15.10 17.76 11.13
CA ASN A 392 14.10 18.67 10.56
C ASN A 392 13.04 19.04 11.58
N ASP A 393 12.57 18.07 12.39
CA ASP A 393 11.62 18.28 13.48
C ASP A 393 12.15 19.24 14.58
N GLN A 394 13.48 19.42 14.69
CA GLN A 394 14.07 20.33 15.66
C GLN A 394 14.45 21.68 15.06
N THR A 395 14.95 21.70 13.83
CA THR A 395 15.56 22.90 13.20
C THR A 395 14.61 23.65 12.27
N GLN A 396 13.67 22.94 11.63
CA GLN A 396 12.78 23.47 10.59
C GLN A 396 11.28 23.42 10.97
N PHE A 397 10.97 23.06 12.21
CA PHE A 397 9.61 22.92 12.72
C PHE A 397 8.85 24.26 12.83
N ILE A 398 9.51 25.32 13.22
CA ILE A 398 9.08 26.74 13.31
C ILE A 398 7.83 26.96 14.18
N ARG A 399 6.75 26.17 14.02
CA ARG A 399 5.50 26.21 14.80
C ARG A 399 4.98 24.79 15.09
N LEU A 400 4.34 24.62 16.25
CA LEU A 400 3.87 23.31 16.76
C LEU A 400 2.88 22.57 15.83
N TYR A 401 2.11 23.28 15.03
CA TYR A 401 1.11 22.72 14.14
C TYR A 401 1.64 22.23 12.80
N TYR A 402 2.92 22.44 12.50
CA TYR A 402 3.56 21.81 11.34
C TYR A 402 4.09 20.42 11.67
N ASN A 403 4.21 19.56 10.68
CA ASN A 403 4.78 18.24 10.79
C ASN A 403 5.53 17.88 9.49
N PHE A 404 6.57 17.04 9.64
CA PHE A 404 7.23 16.38 8.52
C PHE A 404 6.79 14.91 8.55
N PRO A 405 5.93 14.44 7.61
CA PRO A 405 5.49 13.03 7.58
C PRO A 405 6.67 12.09 7.48
N ASP A 406 7.52 12.29 6.48
CA ASP A 406 8.71 11.50 6.22
C ASP A 406 9.84 12.28 5.54
N VAL A 407 10.80 11.58 4.95
CA VAL A 407 11.92 12.12 4.18
C VAL A 407 12.11 11.30 2.93
N ASP A 408 11.83 11.89 1.80
CA ASP A 408 11.99 11.30 0.48
C ASP A 408 13.41 11.44 -0.07
N VAL A 409 13.85 10.45 -0.84
CA VAL A 409 15.15 10.47 -1.51
C VAL A 409 14.91 10.56 -3.01
N ASP A 410 15.41 11.63 -3.65
CA ASP A 410 15.29 11.81 -5.09
C ASP A 410 16.54 12.47 -5.69
N ARG A 411 16.58 12.62 -7.01
CA ARG A 411 17.71 13.24 -7.73
C ARG A 411 17.25 14.43 -8.54
N TYR A 412 18.11 15.45 -8.59
CA TYR A 412 17.91 16.69 -9.34
C TYR A 412 19.15 17.03 -10.15
N MET A 413 18.96 17.64 -11.31
CA MET A 413 20.04 18.23 -12.07
C MET A 413 20.26 19.67 -11.60
N LEU A 414 21.25 19.89 -10.71
CA LEU A 414 21.58 21.19 -10.16
C LEU A 414 22.81 21.75 -10.85
N ASN A 415 22.70 22.87 -11.54
CA ASN A 415 23.80 23.45 -12.34
C ASN A 415 24.47 22.40 -13.26
N GLY A 416 23.67 21.53 -13.91
CA GLY A 416 24.17 20.48 -14.80
C GLY A 416 24.81 19.26 -14.12
N LYS A 417 24.77 19.18 -12.79
CA LYS A 417 25.30 18.04 -12.02
C LYS A 417 24.14 17.23 -11.41
N LEU A 418 24.18 15.92 -11.61
CA LEU A 418 23.24 15.00 -10.96
C LEU A 418 23.50 14.97 -9.45
N THR A 419 22.51 15.42 -8.68
CA THR A 419 22.62 15.56 -7.22
C THR A 419 21.48 14.85 -6.55
N GLN A 420 21.79 13.98 -5.61
CA GLN A 420 20.78 13.28 -4.79
C GLN A 420 20.43 14.16 -3.59
N LEU A 421 19.13 14.36 -3.39
CA LEU A 421 18.58 15.16 -2.31
C LEU A 421 17.67 14.31 -1.42
N MET A 422 17.51 14.76 -0.20
CA MET A 422 16.50 14.32 0.75
C MET A 422 15.53 15.48 0.98
N LEU A 423 14.26 15.24 0.76
CA LEU A 423 13.19 16.22 0.79
C LEU A 423 12.20 15.91 1.91
N SER A 424 11.59 16.91 2.50
CA SER A 424 10.60 16.77 3.55
C SER A 424 9.56 17.87 3.46
N LEU A 425 8.30 17.51 3.20
CA LEU A 425 7.19 18.47 3.15
C LEU A 425 6.77 18.91 4.54
N ARG A 426 6.47 20.18 4.67
CA ARG A 426 5.93 20.76 5.91
C ARG A 426 4.40 20.73 5.83
N GLU A 427 3.79 19.66 6.33
CA GLU A 427 2.33 19.54 6.37
C GLU A 427 1.74 20.14 7.65
N LEU A 428 0.44 20.43 7.58
CA LEU A 428 -0.32 20.98 8.68
C LEU A 428 -1.00 19.86 9.46
N ASN A 429 -0.65 19.74 10.75
CA ASN A 429 -1.31 18.80 11.65
C ASN A 429 -2.17 19.56 12.68
N ILE A 430 -3.47 19.68 12.39
CA ILE A 430 -4.43 20.41 13.22
C ILE A 430 -4.57 19.81 14.63
N SER A 431 -4.31 18.50 14.79
CA SER A 431 -4.38 17.86 16.11
C SER A 431 -3.37 18.42 17.13
N ARG A 432 -2.32 19.08 16.64
CA ARG A 432 -1.27 19.73 17.44
C ARG A 432 -1.61 21.18 17.84
N LEU A 433 -2.70 21.74 17.33
CA LEU A 433 -3.20 23.04 17.82
C LEU A 433 -3.61 22.92 19.28
N ALA A 434 -3.36 24.00 20.05
CA ALA A 434 -3.82 24.07 21.42
C ALA A 434 -5.34 23.87 21.52
N ALA A 435 -5.79 23.14 22.53
CA ALA A 435 -7.20 22.72 22.65
C ALA A 435 -8.19 23.89 22.55
N GLN A 436 -7.86 25.04 23.15
CA GLN A 436 -8.66 26.28 23.10
C GLN A 436 -8.71 26.90 21.69
N SER A 437 -7.72 26.62 20.84
CA SER A 437 -7.65 27.12 19.46
C SER A 437 -8.33 26.17 18.46
N ARG A 438 -8.78 24.99 18.86
CA ARG A 438 -9.47 24.00 18.02
C ARG A 438 -10.96 24.33 17.90
N THR A 439 -11.24 25.47 17.28
CA THR A 439 -12.61 25.90 16.97
C THR A 439 -13.02 25.44 15.57
N PHE A 440 -14.33 25.40 15.30
CA PHE A 440 -14.85 25.08 13.97
C PHE A 440 -14.21 25.93 12.86
N GLN A 441 -14.12 27.25 13.07
CA GLN A 441 -13.51 28.15 12.09
C GLN A 441 -12.02 27.88 11.90
N ASN A 442 -11.27 27.69 12.98
CA ASN A 442 -9.85 27.40 12.90
C ASN A 442 -9.57 26.07 12.19
N GLU A 443 -10.28 25.01 12.57
CA GLU A 443 -10.06 23.67 12.01
C GLU A 443 -10.55 23.51 10.57
N THR A 444 -11.50 24.34 10.10
CA THR A 444 -12.13 24.14 8.79
C THR A 444 -11.96 25.32 7.83
N MET A 445 -11.60 26.53 8.27
CA MET A 445 -11.55 27.71 7.39
C MET A 445 -10.24 28.50 7.48
N ILE A 446 -9.53 28.43 8.62
CA ILE A 446 -8.32 29.23 8.86
C ILE A 446 -7.05 28.41 8.64
N TYR A 447 -6.89 27.27 9.33
CA TYR A 447 -5.74 26.39 9.17
C TYR A 447 -6.05 25.33 8.11
N THR A 448 -5.88 25.70 6.83
CA THR A 448 -6.37 24.91 5.70
C THR A 448 -5.28 24.12 4.99
N HIS A 449 -4.00 24.52 5.06
CA HIS A 449 -2.92 23.96 4.26
C HIS A 449 -1.57 23.98 5.00
N GLY A 450 -0.68 23.06 4.59
CA GLY A 450 0.73 23.06 4.93
C GLY A 450 1.51 24.03 4.05
N TYR A 451 2.83 24.22 4.30
CA TYR A 451 3.59 25.25 3.61
C TYR A 451 5.06 24.89 3.39
N GLY A 452 5.40 24.64 2.13
CA GLY A 452 6.77 24.54 1.67
C GLY A 452 7.45 23.20 1.94
N ASP A 453 8.67 23.13 1.49
CA ASP A 453 9.53 21.96 1.55
C ASP A 453 10.86 22.30 2.20
N VAL A 454 11.55 21.29 2.68
CA VAL A 454 12.92 21.34 3.18
C VAL A 454 13.75 20.33 2.43
N ALA A 455 14.83 20.75 1.80
CA ALA A 455 15.70 19.85 1.03
C ALA A 455 17.15 19.95 1.48
N ALA A 456 17.78 18.81 1.68
CA ALA A 456 19.20 18.68 2.01
C ALA A 456 19.90 17.71 1.05
N PRO A 457 21.13 18.00 0.60
CA PRO A 457 21.94 17.03 -0.15
C PRO A 457 22.30 15.85 0.77
N VAL A 458 22.29 14.65 0.20
CA VAL A 458 22.49 13.41 0.95
C VAL A 458 23.85 13.30 1.64
N ASN A 459 24.86 14.05 1.22
CA ASN A 459 26.26 13.89 1.60
C ASN A 459 26.88 15.12 2.28
N LYS A 460 26.11 16.18 2.52
CA LYS A 460 26.68 17.39 3.10
C LYS A 460 26.18 17.69 4.50
N PHE A 461 27.07 18.28 5.29
CA PHE A 461 26.80 18.64 6.67
C PHE A 461 27.65 19.86 7.07
N THR A 462 27.16 20.61 8.05
CA THR A 462 27.83 21.77 8.63
C THR A 462 28.98 21.34 9.53
N HIS A 463 29.83 22.28 9.93
CA HIS A 463 30.90 22.01 10.91
C HIS A 463 30.39 21.41 12.24
N GLU A 464 29.18 21.66 12.59
CA GLU A 464 28.51 21.14 13.79
C GLU A 464 27.98 19.71 13.62
N GLY A 465 27.98 19.19 12.39
CA GLY A 465 27.45 17.86 12.06
C GLY A 465 25.94 17.86 11.77
N LEU A 466 25.35 19.03 11.47
CA LEU A 466 23.97 19.20 11.04
C LEU A 466 23.86 19.20 9.52
N PRO A 467 22.68 18.89 8.92
CA PRO A 467 22.51 18.94 7.47
C PRO A 467 22.71 20.35 6.93
N GLU A 468 23.36 20.43 5.77
CA GLU A 468 23.33 21.64 4.94
C GLU A 468 22.04 21.63 4.13
N TYR A 469 21.27 22.73 4.17
CA TYR A 469 20.00 22.79 3.47
C TYR A 469 20.12 23.55 2.14
N TYR A 470 19.51 22.99 1.09
CA TYR A 470 19.33 23.66 -0.20
C TYR A 470 17.95 24.31 -0.33
N ILE A 471 16.96 23.84 0.42
CA ILE A 471 15.71 24.54 0.68
C ILE A 471 15.50 24.57 2.19
N LYS A 472 15.21 25.74 2.75
CA LYS A 472 15.00 25.96 4.19
C LYS A 472 14.06 27.13 4.44
N ASP A 473 13.66 27.27 5.72
CA ASP A 473 12.90 28.39 6.26
C ASP A 473 11.43 28.49 5.78
N ILE A 474 10.70 29.49 6.22
CA ILE A 474 9.34 29.84 5.80
C ILE A 474 9.27 31.35 5.55
N PRO A 475 8.96 31.81 4.33
CA PRO A 475 8.78 31.03 3.08
C PRO A 475 10.03 30.26 2.66
N PRO A 476 9.90 29.16 1.89
CA PRO A 476 11.05 28.35 1.49
C PRO A 476 12.02 29.15 0.64
N ILE A 477 13.31 29.15 1.03
CA ILE A 477 14.40 29.79 0.30
C ILE A 477 15.23 28.68 -0.35
N ALA A 478 15.28 28.65 -1.68
CA ALA A 478 16.03 27.69 -2.45
C ALA A 478 17.42 28.25 -2.82
N SER A 479 18.47 27.45 -2.66
CA SER A 479 19.85 27.80 -3.05
C SER A 479 20.11 27.64 -4.55
N TYR A 480 19.23 26.94 -5.25
CA TYR A 480 19.34 26.66 -6.70
C TYR A 480 18.05 27.03 -7.41
N PRO A 481 18.10 27.63 -8.60
CA PRO A 481 16.90 27.97 -9.36
C PRO A 481 16.00 26.77 -9.68
N GLU A 482 16.59 25.59 -9.89
CA GLU A 482 15.87 24.35 -10.20
C GLU A 482 15.04 23.83 -9.03
N LEU A 483 15.31 24.28 -7.81
CA LEU A 483 14.59 23.91 -6.58
C LEU A 483 13.61 24.99 -6.13
N ARG A 484 13.41 26.05 -6.93
CA ARG A 484 12.51 27.13 -6.57
C ARG A 484 11.05 26.63 -6.51
N ILE A 485 10.36 27.03 -5.45
CA ILE A 485 8.94 26.71 -5.23
C ILE A 485 8.12 27.99 -5.33
N ASP A 486 7.34 28.12 -6.41
CA ASP A 486 6.46 29.27 -6.62
C ASP A 486 5.09 29.08 -5.95
N GLN A 487 4.64 27.81 -5.83
CA GLN A 487 3.42 27.44 -5.12
C GLN A 487 3.75 26.51 -3.95
N PRO A 488 4.02 27.06 -2.75
CA PRO A 488 4.45 26.27 -1.60
C PRO A 488 3.30 25.69 -0.74
N ARG A 489 2.03 26.01 -1.07
CA ARG A 489 0.88 25.62 -0.24
C ARG A 489 0.45 24.19 -0.53
N ILE A 490 0.26 23.41 0.54
CA ILE A 490 -0.07 21.98 0.49
C ILE A 490 -1.49 21.80 1.02
N TYR A 491 -2.47 21.79 0.11
CA TYR A 491 -3.88 21.51 0.46
C TYR A 491 -4.19 20.03 0.46
N PHE A 492 -3.42 19.23 -0.25
CA PHE A 492 -3.52 17.78 -0.34
C PHE A 492 -2.17 17.19 0.03
N GLY A 493 -2.15 16.33 1.03
CA GLY A 493 -0.93 15.77 1.61
C GLY A 493 -1.17 14.41 2.23
N GLU A 494 -0.15 13.87 2.90
CA GLU A 494 -0.16 12.54 3.50
C GLU A 494 -0.82 12.51 4.86
N GLU A 495 -0.77 13.60 5.62
CA GLU A 495 -1.40 13.74 6.94
C GLU A 495 -2.59 14.71 6.96
N THR A 496 -3.17 15.00 5.80
CA THR A 496 -4.23 16.00 5.64
C THR A 496 -5.63 15.35 5.65
N PHE A 497 -6.08 14.87 6.81
CA PHE A 497 -7.30 14.05 6.96
C PHE A 497 -8.62 14.82 6.99
N ASN A 498 -8.64 16.07 7.42
CA ASN A 498 -9.87 16.84 7.60
C ASN A 498 -10.35 17.52 6.31
N HIS A 499 -11.66 17.79 6.23
CA HIS A 499 -12.21 18.66 5.20
C HIS A 499 -12.00 20.14 5.60
N VAL A 500 -11.93 21.01 4.58
CA VAL A 500 -11.83 22.46 4.80
C VAL A 500 -12.71 23.22 3.80
N TYR A 501 -13.14 24.40 4.22
CA TYR A 501 -13.83 25.38 3.38
C TYR A 501 -12.85 26.46 2.99
N VAL A 502 -12.67 26.65 1.72
CA VAL A 502 -11.77 27.65 1.10
C VAL A 502 -12.60 28.70 0.35
N ASN A 503 -11.99 29.83 0.02
CA ASN A 503 -12.70 30.97 -0.57
C ASN A 503 -13.88 31.47 0.29
N THR A 504 -13.69 31.47 1.60
CA THR A 504 -14.63 32.03 2.56
C THR A 504 -14.39 33.55 2.75
N LYS A 505 -15.24 34.20 3.55
CA LYS A 505 -14.95 35.59 3.96
C LYS A 505 -13.73 35.68 4.87
N LEU A 506 -13.48 34.62 5.65
CA LEU A 506 -12.27 34.51 6.46
C LEU A 506 -11.08 34.20 5.55
N LYS A 507 -9.99 34.91 5.79
CA LYS A 507 -8.73 34.59 5.13
C LYS A 507 -8.04 33.43 5.83
N GLU A 508 -7.42 32.58 5.04
CA GLU A 508 -6.67 31.44 5.51
C GLU A 508 -5.35 31.90 6.14
N PHE A 509 -4.91 31.21 7.15
CA PHE A 509 -3.54 31.33 7.66
C PHE A 509 -2.58 30.73 6.63
N ASP A 510 -1.58 31.52 6.23
CA ASP A 510 -0.58 31.11 5.22
C ASP A 510 0.71 30.63 5.91
N TYR A 511 1.43 31.52 6.55
CA TYR A 511 2.63 31.20 7.30
C TYR A 511 2.92 32.27 8.37
N PRO A 512 3.72 31.94 9.41
CA PRO A 512 4.09 32.93 10.42
C PRO A 512 5.09 33.93 9.87
N LYS A 513 4.86 35.24 10.12
CA LYS A 513 5.72 36.36 9.69
C LYS A 513 6.03 37.27 10.88
N GLY A 514 7.16 36.98 11.55
CA GLY A 514 7.50 37.65 12.82
C GLY A 514 6.40 37.47 13.86
N ASP A 515 5.89 38.55 14.41
CA ASP A 515 4.81 38.58 15.41
C ASP A 515 3.40 38.50 14.78
N THR A 516 3.30 38.48 13.46
CA THR A 516 2.04 38.42 12.70
C THR A 516 1.98 37.16 11.85
N ASN A 517 0.85 36.96 11.18
CA ASN A 517 0.66 35.85 10.26
C ASN A 517 0.39 36.41 8.85
N ALA A 518 1.03 35.83 7.85
CA ALA A 518 0.63 36.01 6.46
C ALA A 518 -0.74 35.33 6.26
N GLN A 519 -1.53 35.91 5.38
CA GLN A 519 -2.87 35.43 5.04
C GLN A 519 -2.97 35.09 3.57
N ASN A 520 -3.78 34.08 3.27
CA ASN A 520 -4.05 33.62 1.91
C ASN A 520 -5.55 33.56 1.62
N THR A 521 -5.85 33.48 0.34
CA THR A 521 -7.17 33.07 -0.19
C THR A 521 -6.91 32.08 -1.30
N TYR A 522 -7.51 30.91 -1.20
CA TYR A 522 -7.34 29.86 -2.20
C TYR A 522 -7.79 30.32 -3.57
N SER A 523 -6.94 30.17 -4.58
CA SER A 523 -7.22 30.55 -5.97
C SER A 523 -7.39 29.37 -6.92
N GLY A 524 -7.30 28.14 -6.40
CA GLY A 524 -7.43 26.92 -7.19
C GLY A 524 -8.88 26.55 -7.51
N LYS A 525 -9.02 25.47 -8.28
CA LYS A 525 -10.31 24.97 -8.77
C LYS A 525 -10.78 23.68 -8.05
N ALA A 526 -9.97 23.18 -7.13
CA ALA A 526 -10.31 21.94 -6.44
C ALA A 526 -11.57 22.05 -5.58
N GLY A 527 -12.15 20.88 -5.29
CA GLY A 527 -13.27 20.75 -4.39
C GLY A 527 -14.65 21.10 -4.99
N VAL A 528 -15.68 20.88 -4.19
CA VAL A 528 -17.08 21.11 -4.59
C VAL A 528 -17.49 22.51 -4.19
N GLN A 529 -17.94 23.32 -5.15
CA GLN A 529 -18.44 24.67 -4.90
C GLN A 529 -19.78 24.64 -4.16
N ILE A 530 -19.99 25.58 -3.22
CA ILE A 530 -21.18 25.66 -2.36
C ILE A 530 -22.16 26.72 -2.91
N ASP A 531 -22.49 26.61 -4.17
CA ASP A 531 -23.28 27.60 -4.94
C ASP A 531 -24.79 27.43 -4.86
N SER A 532 -25.28 26.32 -4.31
CA SER A 532 -26.72 26.02 -4.25
C SER A 532 -27.14 25.44 -2.89
N PHE A 533 -28.44 25.65 -2.56
CA PHE A 533 -29.02 25.09 -1.32
C PHE A 533 -28.89 23.57 -1.29
N VAL A 534 -29.07 22.89 -2.43
CA VAL A 534 -29.00 21.42 -2.51
C VAL A 534 -27.59 20.92 -2.18
N LYS A 535 -26.55 21.54 -2.73
CA LYS A 535 -25.14 21.21 -2.41
C LYS A 535 -24.86 21.51 -0.93
N LYS A 536 -25.28 22.67 -0.43
CA LYS A 536 -25.12 23.03 0.97
C LYS A 536 -25.81 22.03 1.90
N LEU A 537 -27.02 21.58 1.54
CA LEU A 537 -27.74 20.57 2.30
C LEU A 537 -27.00 19.22 2.31
N ALA A 538 -26.54 18.75 1.14
CA ALA A 538 -25.80 17.50 1.04
C ALA A 538 -24.48 17.55 1.84
N ILE A 539 -23.75 18.65 1.77
CA ILE A 539 -22.52 18.88 2.55
C ILE A 539 -22.82 18.87 4.06
N ALA A 540 -23.87 19.59 4.49
CA ALA A 540 -24.28 19.60 5.87
C ALA A 540 -24.65 18.21 6.41
N MET A 541 -25.28 17.40 5.58
CA MET A 541 -25.65 16.02 5.92
C MET A 541 -24.44 15.12 6.12
N ARG A 542 -23.40 15.32 5.35
CA ARG A 542 -22.19 14.47 5.39
C ARG A 542 -21.15 14.93 6.41
N PHE A 543 -20.98 16.26 6.63
CA PHE A 543 -19.90 16.83 7.41
C PHE A 543 -20.40 17.58 8.68
N ASP A 544 -20.73 18.85 8.59
CA ASP A 544 -20.85 19.75 9.75
C ASP A 544 -22.29 20.04 10.23
N GLY A 545 -23.28 19.42 9.61
CA GLY A 545 -24.66 19.55 10.03
C GLY A 545 -25.18 21.00 9.99
N LEU A 546 -25.90 21.39 11.03
CA LEU A 546 -26.52 22.72 11.14
C LEU A 546 -25.50 23.87 11.19
N ARG A 547 -24.24 23.63 11.59
CA ARG A 547 -23.21 24.66 11.62
C ARG A 547 -23.01 25.31 10.26
N LEU A 548 -23.16 24.54 9.18
CA LEU A 548 -23.01 25.05 7.83
C LEU A 548 -24.09 26.07 7.46
N PHE A 549 -25.27 25.98 8.04
CA PHE A 549 -26.37 26.93 7.82
C PHE A 549 -26.30 28.14 8.73
N THR A 550 -25.66 28.04 9.87
CA THR A 550 -25.57 29.11 10.86
C THR A 550 -24.33 30.01 10.65
N THR A 551 -23.30 29.48 9.98
CA THR A 551 -22.12 30.30 9.67
C THR A 551 -22.43 31.36 8.61
N GLN A 552 -21.92 32.59 8.82
CA GLN A 552 -22.04 33.73 7.89
C GLN A 552 -20.80 33.88 7.00
N GLU A 553 -19.82 32.97 7.14
CA GLU A 553 -18.51 33.07 6.47
C GLU A 553 -18.53 32.50 5.04
N LEU A 554 -19.49 31.69 4.68
CA LEU A 554 -19.59 31.10 3.35
C LEU A 554 -20.14 32.08 2.34
N THR A 555 -19.55 32.05 1.14
CA THR A 555 -20.00 32.78 -0.06
C THR A 555 -20.39 31.78 -1.17
N PRO A 556 -21.06 32.21 -2.26
CA PRO A 556 -21.32 31.32 -3.39
C PRO A 556 -20.05 30.78 -4.07
N GLU A 557 -18.92 31.46 -3.92
CA GLU A 557 -17.60 31.07 -4.44
C GLU A 557 -16.89 30.08 -3.52
N SER A 558 -17.36 29.93 -2.28
CA SER A 558 -16.77 29.01 -1.31
C SER A 558 -16.82 27.57 -1.80
N ARG A 559 -15.76 26.84 -1.55
CA ARG A 559 -15.59 25.42 -1.93
C ARG A 559 -15.27 24.58 -0.72
N ILE A 560 -15.75 23.35 -0.71
CA ILE A 560 -15.33 22.35 0.26
C ILE A 560 -14.28 21.43 -0.37
N LEU A 561 -13.11 21.34 0.26
CA LEU A 561 -12.09 20.35 -0.06
C LEU A 561 -12.23 19.19 0.92
N PHE A 562 -12.44 18.00 0.42
CA PHE A 562 -12.53 16.77 1.24
C PHE A 562 -11.84 15.60 0.55
N THR A 563 -11.59 14.53 1.25
CA THR A 563 -10.71 13.44 0.79
C THR A 563 -9.37 14.03 0.35
N ARG A 564 -8.74 14.77 1.28
CA ARG A 564 -7.51 15.53 1.04
C ARG A 564 -6.26 14.70 1.29
N ASP A 565 -6.35 13.72 2.17
CA ASP A 565 -5.34 12.68 2.33
C ASP A 565 -5.15 11.95 1.00
N ILE A 566 -3.91 11.94 0.50
CA ILE A 566 -3.59 11.43 -0.84
C ILE A 566 -3.79 9.92 -0.90
N ASN A 567 -3.45 9.18 0.15
CA ASN A 567 -3.64 7.75 0.21
C ASN A 567 -5.12 7.39 0.05
N GLN A 568 -5.99 8.03 0.85
CA GLN A 568 -7.43 7.85 0.74
C GLN A 568 -7.97 8.29 -0.62
N ARG A 569 -7.48 9.43 -1.14
CA ARG A 569 -7.91 10.02 -2.39
C ARG A 569 -7.66 9.09 -3.58
N VAL A 570 -6.43 8.64 -3.74
CA VAL A 570 -6.01 7.78 -4.85
C VAL A 570 -6.68 6.41 -4.77
N ARG A 571 -6.72 5.78 -3.57
CA ARG A 571 -7.40 4.48 -3.38
C ARG A 571 -8.90 4.55 -3.59
N THR A 572 -9.53 5.68 -3.32
CA THR A 572 -10.97 5.87 -3.63
C THR A 572 -11.20 5.89 -5.15
N ILE A 573 -10.29 6.50 -5.91
CA ILE A 573 -10.38 6.53 -7.37
C ILE A 573 -10.07 5.18 -7.98
N ALA A 574 -9.00 4.50 -7.55
CA ALA A 574 -8.54 3.23 -8.13
C ALA A 574 -8.33 2.13 -7.06
N PRO A 575 -9.42 1.66 -6.39
CA PRO A 575 -9.32 0.67 -5.31
C PRO A 575 -8.90 -0.73 -5.78
N PHE A 576 -8.83 -0.95 -7.09
CA PHE A 576 -8.43 -2.20 -7.72
C PHE A 576 -6.91 -2.28 -7.99
N LEU A 577 -6.16 -1.20 -7.75
CA LEU A 577 -4.71 -1.19 -7.78
C LEU A 577 -4.15 -1.43 -6.38
N THR A 578 -2.99 -2.06 -6.31
CA THR A 578 -2.16 -2.16 -5.11
C THR A 578 -1.08 -1.09 -5.18
N PHE A 579 -0.75 -0.46 -4.07
CA PHE A 579 0.16 0.67 -4.06
C PHE A 579 1.41 0.34 -3.26
N ASP A 580 2.55 0.90 -3.69
CA ASP A 580 3.80 0.88 -2.92
C ASP A 580 3.58 1.48 -1.53
N LYS A 581 4.37 1.11 -0.55
CA LYS A 581 4.31 1.72 0.78
C LYS A 581 4.85 3.13 0.78
N ASP A 582 5.82 3.40 -0.10
CA ASP A 582 6.51 4.65 -0.21
C ASP A 582 5.88 5.51 -1.30
N MET A 583 5.11 6.53 -0.89
CA MET A 583 4.67 7.64 -1.72
C MET A 583 5.68 8.76 -1.53
N TYR A 584 6.13 9.40 -2.57
CA TYR A 584 7.15 10.42 -2.50
C TYR A 584 6.74 11.70 -3.19
N HIS A 585 7.25 12.82 -2.70
CA HIS A 585 7.00 14.10 -3.34
C HIS A 585 8.21 14.60 -4.14
N VAL A 586 7.91 15.46 -5.11
CA VAL A 586 8.90 16.07 -5.99
C VAL A 586 8.58 17.54 -6.26
N ILE A 587 9.61 18.33 -6.49
CA ILE A 587 9.49 19.72 -6.92
C ILE A 587 9.70 19.76 -8.44
N ALA A 588 8.68 20.17 -9.16
CA ALA A 588 8.74 20.31 -10.60
C ALA A 588 8.02 21.58 -11.05
N GLU A 589 8.64 22.37 -11.93
CA GLU A 589 8.07 23.61 -12.50
C GLU A 589 7.54 24.60 -11.43
N GLY A 590 8.26 24.71 -10.32
CA GLY A 590 7.88 25.58 -9.19
C GLY A 590 6.70 25.12 -8.35
N LYS A 591 6.26 23.88 -8.51
CA LYS A 591 5.15 23.24 -7.78
C LYS A 591 5.59 21.97 -7.06
N ILE A 592 4.79 21.57 -6.11
CA ILE A 592 4.94 20.31 -5.36
C ILE A 592 3.96 19.29 -5.92
N TYR A 593 4.47 18.11 -6.26
CA TYR A 593 3.69 16.97 -6.70
C TYR A 593 4.03 15.75 -5.85
N PHE A 594 3.02 14.93 -5.56
CA PHE A 594 3.25 13.59 -5.04
C PHE A 594 3.27 12.58 -6.18
N MET A 595 4.20 11.66 -6.12
CA MET A 595 4.31 10.54 -7.04
C MET A 595 4.15 9.23 -6.28
N TRP A 596 3.37 8.33 -6.83
CA TRP A 596 3.11 7.05 -6.17
C TRP A 596 3.08 5.90 -7.16
N ASP A 597 3.78 4.84 -6.85
CA ASP A 597 3.80 3.62 -7.65
C ASP A 597 2.58 2.75 -7.36
N ALA A 598 1.92 2.30 -8.42
CA ALA A 598 0.75 1.46 -8.32
C ALA A 598 0.92 0.17 -9.16
N TYR A 599 0.56 -0.93 -8.50
CA TYR A 599 0.73 -2.27 -9.03
C TYR A 599 -0.58 -2.87 -9.50
N THR A 600 -0.51 -3.61 -10.60
CA THR A 600 -1.48 -4.63 -10.94
C THR A 600 -1.04 -5.95 -10.32
N THR A 601 -1.95 -6.62 -9.66
CA THR A 601 -1.70 -7.88 -8.95
C THR A 601 -2.77 -8.92 -9.29
N ALA A 602 -2.39 -10.19 -9.23
CA ALA A 602 -3.33 -11.31 -9.27
C ALA A 602 -2.88 -12.41 -8.29
N THR A 603 -3.85 -13.25 -7.91
CA THR A 603 -3.63 -14.39 -7.00
C THR A 603 -3.76 -15.72 -7.71
N THR A 604 -4.07 -15.70 -8.99
CA THR A 604 -4.48 -16.85 -9.81
C THR A 604 -3.63 -17.04 -11.06
N TYR A 605 -2.35 -16.63 -11.02
CA TYR A 605 -1.41 -16.93 -12.08
C TYR A 605 -0.95 -18.40 -11.97
N PRO A 606 -1.18 -19.25 -12.98
CA PRO A 606 -0.85 -20.69 -12.92
C PRO A 606 0.63 -20.94 -12.60
N TYR A 607 0.92 -21.93 -11.76
CA TYR A 607 2.27 -22.34 -11.35
C TYR A 607 3.15 -21.28 -10.68
N SER A 608 2.71 -20.05 -10.52
CA SER A 608 3.54 -19.01 -9.92
C SER A 608 3.46 -19.02 -8.40
N GLN A 609 4.62 -19.01 -7.74
CA GLN A 609 4.76 -18.99 -6.30
C GLN A 609 4.13 -17.73 -5.69
N PRO A 610 3.21 -17.85 -4.72
CA PRO A 610 2.69 -16.69 -3.99
C PRO A 610 3.73 -16.08 -3.06
N THR A 611 3.66 -14.74 -2.90
CA THR A 611 4.42 -13.99 -1.91
C THR A 611 3.57 -13.60 -0.70
N MET A 612 4.14 -12.86 0.23
CA MET A 612 3.41 -12.25 1.33
C MET A 612 2.19 -11.47 0.80
N GLY A 613 0.99 -11.79 1.30
CA GLY A 613 -0.27 -11.20 0.82
C GLY A 613 -1.00 -12.02 -0.25
N LYS A 614 -0.54 -13.24 -0.57
CA LYS A 614 -1.14 -14.20 -1.51
C LYS A 614 -1.05 -13.81 -3.00
N ALA A 615 -0.55 -12.64 -3.37
CA ALA A 615 -0.34 -12.31 -4.77
C ALA A 615 0.75 -13.20 -5.38
N ASN A 616 0.50 -13.71 -6.59
CA ASN A 616 1.45 -14.51 -7.36
C ASN A 616 1.70 -13.95 -8.77
N TYR A 617 1.28 -12.71 -8.99
CA TYR A 617 1.58 -11.88 -10.15
C TYR A 617 1.64 -10.42 -9.71
N ILE A 618 2.66 -9.70 -10.14
CA ILE A 618 2.81 -8.27 -9.87
C ILE A 618 3.51 -7.55 -11.02
N ARG A 619 3.01 -6.36 -11.39
CA ARG A 619 3.65 -5.42 -12.32
C ARG A 619 3.51 -4.00 -11.81
N ASN A 620 4.57 -3.21 -11.97
CA ASN A 620 4.51 -1.76 -11.75
C ASN A 620 3.92 -1.07 -12.97
N SER A 621 2.63 -1.20 -13.15
CA SER A 621 1.94 -0.82 -14.38
C SER A 621 1.48 0.62 -14.40
N VAL A 622 1.45 1.32 -13.25
CA VAL A 622 0.91 2.68 -13.16
C VAL A 622 1.77 3.57 -12.28
N LYS A 623 2.02 4.78 -12.76
CA LYS A 623 2.56 5.89 -11.96
C LYS A 623 1.44 6.88 -11.69
N VAL A 624 1.21 7.19 -10.43
CA VAL A 624 0.20 8.17 -10.01
C VAL A 624 0.90 9.47 -9.69
N VAL A 625 0.33 10.57 -10.15
CA VAL A 625 0.82 11.94 -9.86
C VAL A 625 -0.32 12.72 -9.24
N VAL A 626 -0.06 13.40 -8.13
CA VAL A 626 -1.04 14.25 -7.43
C VAL A 626 -0.44 15.64 -7.24
N ASP A 627 -1.13 16.68 -7.69
CA ASP A 627 -0.76 18.08 -7.44
C ASP A 627 -1.13 18.43 -5.98
N ALA A 628 -0.16 18.86 -5.18
CA ALA A 628 -0.34 19.17 -3.76
C ALA A 628 -1.27 20.38 -3.50
N TYR A 629 -1.42 21.28 -4.49
CA TYR A 629 -2.26 22.46 -4.39
C TYR A 629 -3.67 22.22 -4.94
N GLU A 630 -3.79 21.65 -6.16
CA GLU A 630 -5.06 21.42 -6.86
C GLU A 630 -5.69 20.05 -6.50
N GLY A 631 -4.92 19.12 -5.98
CA GLY A 631 -5.39 17.78 -5.68
C GLY A 631 -5.86 16.99 -6.89
N THR A 632 -5.47 17.38 -8.10
CA THR A 632 -5.68 16.57 -9.31
C THR A 632 -4.90 15.28 -9.20
N VAL A 633 -5.45 14.20 -9.73
CA VAL A 633 -4.82 12.87 -9.68
C VAL A 633 -4.73 12.35 -11.11
N ASP A 634 -3.54 12.03 -11.56
CA ASP A 634 -3.29 11.47 -12.88
C ASP A 634 -2.68 10.06 -12.76
N PHE A 635 -3.21 9.11 -13.55
CA PHE A 635 -2.74 7.74 -13.60
C PHE A 635 -2.05 7.49 -14.94
N TYR A 636 -0.74 7.30 -14.94
CA TYR A 636 0.06 7.06 -16.15
C TYR A 636 0.44 5.60 -16.27
N VAL A 637 0.08 4.96 -17.39
CA VAL A 637 0.41 3.56 -17.66
C VAL A 637 1.88 3.43 -18.03
N SER A 638 2.68 2.88 -17.12
CA SER A 638 4.13 2.67 -17.28
C SER A 638 4.48 1.36 -18.00
N ASP A 639 3.68 0.31 -17.81
CA ASP A 639 3.84 -0.99 -18.51
C ASP A 639 2.65 -1.24 -19.44
N LYS A 640 2.80 -0.85 -20.71
CA LYS A 640 1.78 -1.07 -21.75
C LYS A 640 1.61 -2.55 -22.13
N ALA A 641 2.57 -3.40 -21.78
CA ALA A 641 2.53 -4.83 -22.10
C ALA A 641 1.70 -5.63 -21.10
N ASP A 642 1.48 -5.11 -19.89
CA ASP A 642 0.71 -5.80 -18.86
C ASP A 642 -0.77 -5.97 -19.26
N PRO A 643 -1.27 -7.22 -19.41
CA PRO A 643 -2.67 -7.44 -19.77
C PRO A 643 -3.67 -6.99 -18.71
N VAL A 644 -3.29 -6.97 -17.42
CA VAL A 644 -4.18 -6.57 -16.33
C VAL A 644 -4.48 -5.07 -16.40
N ILE A 645 -3.46 -4.23 -16.62
CA ILE A 645 -3.71 -2.79 -16.79
C ILE A 645 -4.45 -2.50 -18.09
N ARG A 646 -4.21 -3.27 -19.15
CA ARG A 646 -4.96 -3.13 -20.40
C ARG A 646 -6.45 -3.43 -20.22
N ALA A 647 -6.81 -4.42 -19.39
CA ALA A 647 -8.19 -4.73 -19.05
C ALA A 647 -8.84 -3.56 -18.28
N TYR A 648 -8.15 -2.99 -17.28
CA TYR A 648 -8.65 -1.82 -16.56
C TYR A 648 -8.71 -0.56 -17.44
N ALA A 649 -7.74 -0.35 -18.31
CA ALA A 649 -7.76 0.79 -19.24
C ALA A 649 -8.91 0.67 -20.27
N GLY A 650 -9.22 -0.52 -20.73
CA GLY A 650 -10.41 -0.79 -21.54
C GLY A 650 -11.71 -0.56 -20.77
N ALA A 651 -11.74 -0.95 -19.50
CA ALA A 651 -12.88 -0.70 -18.64
C ALA A 651 -13.08 0.80 -18.31
N PHE A 652 -12.00 1.55 -18.11
CA PHE A 652 -12.00 2.95 -17.70
C PHE A 652 -11.13 3.82 -18.62
N PRO A 653 -11.55 4.09 -19.87
CA PRO A 653 -10.71 4.80 -20.85
C PRO A 653 -10.31 6.22 -20.43
N SER A 654 -11.12 6.91 -19.62
CA SER A 654 -10.84 8.27 -19.15
C SER A 654 -9.93 8.32 -17.91
N LEU A 655 -9.67 7.19 -17.26
CA LEU A 655 -8.89 7.16 -16.02
C LEU A 655 -7.38 7.14 -16.28
N PHE A 656 -6.95 6.43 -17.30
CA PHE A 656 -5.54 6.18 -17.55
C PHE A 656 -5.01 7.00 -18.73
N LYS A 657 -3.85 7.62 -18.49
CA LYS A 657 -3.09 8.34 -19.51
C LYS A 657 -1.89 7.49 -19.95
N PRO A 658 -1.45 7.62 -21.23
CA PRO A 658 -0.20 6.98 -21.64
C PRO A 658 0.99 7.61 -20.90
N PHE A 659 2.01 6.82 -20.57
CA PHE A 659 3.21 7.30 -19.87
C PHE A 659 3.89 8.44 -20.62
N ASP A 660 3.83 8.42 -21.96
CA ASP A 660 4.43 9.45 -22.79
C ASP A 660 3.77 10.84 -22.60
N ALA A 661 2.54 10.88 -22.12
CA ALA A 661 1.84 12.13 -21.81
C ALA A 661 2.25 12.77 -20.47
N MET A 662 3.06 12.08 -19.65
CA MET A 662 3.60 12.67 -18.43
C MET A 662 4.60 13.78 -18.77
N PRO A 663 4.53 14.95 -18.11
CA PRO A 663 5.52 16.01 -18.29
C PRO A 663 6.94 15.52 -18.08
N LYS A 664 7.88 16.01 -18.91
CA LYS A 664 9.29 15.61 -18.83
C LYS A 664 9.91 15.94 -17.46
N SER A 665 9.50 17.05 -16.88
CA SER A 665 9.88 17.49 -15.54
C SER A 665 9.57 16.42 -14.50
N LEU A 666 8.38 15.80 -14.56
CA LEU A 666 7.97 14.71 -13.66
C LEU A 666 8.60 13.36 -14.05
N LYS A 667 8.76 13.07 -15.35
CA LYS A 667 9.43 11.82 -15.79
C LYS A 667 10.84 11.68 -15.25
N ASN A 668 11.57 12.77 -15.08
CA ASN A 668 12.92 12.77 -14.53
C ASN A 668 12.98 12.31 -13.08
N HIS A 669 11.86 12.32 -12.37
CA HIS A 669 11.72 11.90 -10.97
C HIS A 669 11.09 10.51 -10.80
N VAL A 670 10.72 9.85 -11.91
CA VAL A 670 10.22 8.46 -11.84
C VAL A 670 11.33 7.55 -11.34
N ARG A 671 11.08 6.77 -10.30
CA ARG A 671 12.03 5.85 -9.70
C ARG A 671 11.46 4.41 -9.66
N TYR A 672 12.34 3.42 -9.52
CA TYR A 672 11.92 2.04 -9.33
C TYR A 672 11.44 1.85 -7.89
N PRO A 673 10.26 1.23 -7.64
CA PRO A 673 9.67 1.19 -6.31
C PRO A 673 10.37 0.18 -5.38
N GLU A 674 10.48 0.55 -4.11
CA GLU A 674 11.20 -0.22 -3.09
C GLU A 674 10.51 -1.55 -2.76
N ASP A 675 9.18 -1.55 -2.60
CA ASP A 675 8.42 -2.77 -2.30
C ASP A 675 8.53 -3.78 -3.45
N LEU A 676 8.50 -3.32 -4.70
CA LEU A 676 8.62 -4.24 -5.85
C LEU A 676 10.00 -4.89 -5.88
N LEU A 677 11.09 -4.12 -5.70
CA LEU A 677 12.43 -4.69 -5.67
C LEU A 677 12.60 -5.67 -4.51
N ALA A 678 12.04 -5.35 -3.34
CA ALA A 678 12.06 -6.26 -2.18
C ALA A 678 11.34 -7.58 -2.47
N ILE A 679 10.13 -7.52 -3.07
CA ILE A 679 9.35 -8.71 -3.48
C ILE A 679 10.13 -9.52 -4.53
N GLN A 680 10.63 -8.86 -5.57
CA GLN A 680 11.41 -9.50 -6.62
C GLN A 680 12.68 -10.13 -6.09
N SER A 681 13.37 -9.46 -5.18
CA SER A 681 14.58 -9.98 -4.54
C SER A 681 14.29 -11.21 -3.69
N HIS A 682 13.19 -11.21 -2.94
CA HIS A 682 12.78 -12.37 -2.16
C HIS A 682 12.51 -13.60 -3.05
N ILE A 683 11.85 -13.41 -4.17
CA ILE A 683 11.63 -14.48 -5.17
C ILE A 683 12.97 -14.87 -5.82
N TYR A 684 13.75 -13.89 -6.30
CA TYR A 684 14.98 -14.16 -7.03
C TYR A 684 16.01 -14.88 -6.18
N ALA A 685 16.05 -14.65 -4.89
CA ALA A 685 16.93 -15.32 -3.94
C ALA A 685 16.86 -16.87 -4.01
N ILE A 686 15.74 -17.42 -4.45
CA ILE A 686 15.53 -18.86 -4.64
C ILE A 686 15.44 -19.19 -6.14
N TYR A 687 14.69 -18.40 -6.89
CA TYR A 687 14.35 -18.67 -8.29
C TYR A 687 15.45 -18.31 -9.31
N HIS A 688 16.59 -17.76 -8.87
CA HIS A 688 17.76 -17.61 -9.73
C HIS A 688 18.33 -18.98 -10.14
N MET A 689 18.14 -20.03 -9.30
CA MET A 689 18.49 -21.42 -9.64
C MET A 689 17.57 -21.93 -10.75
N GLY A 690 18.12 -22.11 -11.94
CA GLY A 690 17.36 -22.57 -13.11
C GLY A 690 17.27 -24.09 -13.24
N ASP A 691 18.22 -24.84 -12.68
CA ASP A 691 18.21 -26.31 -12.70
C ASP A 691 17.25 -26.85 -11.63
N PRO A 692 16.30 -27.75 -12.00
CA PRO A 692 15.34 -28.31 -11.08
C PRO A 692 15.95 -29.08 -9.90
N GLY A 693 17.10 -29.75 -10.09
CA GLY A 693 17.79 -30.49 -9.03
C GLY A 693 18.45 -29.58 -8.01
N VAL A 694 19.16 -28.55 -8.48
CA VAL A 694 19.77 -27.51 -7.66
C VAL A 694 18.71 -26.73 -6.88
N PHE A 695 17.58 -26.41 -7.56
CA PHE A 695 16.44 -25.74 -6.96
C PHE A 695 15.76 -26.59 -5.88
N TYR A 696 15.54 -27.87 -6.14
CA TYR A 696 14.94 -28.82 -5.21
C TYR A 696 15.74 -28.98 -3.92
N ASN A 697 17.06 -29.16 -4.06
CA ASN A 697 17.99 -29.32 -2.95
C ASN A 697 18.32 -27.98 -2.26
N ARG A 698 17.94 -26.84 -2.87
CA ARG A 698 18.32 -25.48 -2.40
C ARG A 698 19.82 -25.31 -2.22
N GLU A 699 20.62 -25.85 -3.12
CA GLU A 699 22.08 -25.91 -3.01
C GLU A 699 22.74 -24.52 -3.00
N ASP A 700 22.19 -23.59 -3.75
CA ASP A 700 22.67 -22.19 -3.87
C ASP A 700 21.60 -21.18 -3.43
N ALA A 701 20.75 -21.49 -2.48
CA ALA A 701 19.71 -20.58 -2.04
C ALA A 701 20.32 -19.35 -1.35
N TRP A 702 19.75 -18.18 -1.63
CA TRP A 702 20.14 -16.90 -1.05
C TRP A 702 19.06 -16.33 -0.15
N GLU A 703 19.42 -15.32 0.62
CA GLU A 703 18.51 -14.46 1.36
C GLU A 703 18.96 -13.01 1.23
N ILE A 704 18.04 -12.06 1.48
CA ILE A 704 18.40 -10.65 1.57
C ILE A 704 19.40 -10.48 2.71
N SER A 705 20.51 -9.79 2.43
CA SER A 705 21.56 -9.56 3.42
C SER A 705 21.01 -8.83 4.65
N ARG A 706 21.53 -9.14 5.81
CA ARG A 706 21.13 -8.54 7.08
C ARG A 706 22.17 -7.56 7.59
N VAL A 707 21.76 -6.66 8.43
CA VAL A 707 22.61 -5.75 9.20
C VAL A 707 22.21 -5.79 10.65
N ALA A 708 23.19 -5.80 11.55
CA ALA A 708 22.96 -5.65 12.99
C ALA A 708 23.50 -4.30 13.45
N ILE A 709 22.69 -3.55 14.14
CA ILE A 709 23.08 -2.28 14.75
C ILE A 709 23.29 -2.58 16.25
N ARG A 710 24.57 -2.74 16.67
CA ARG A 710 24.99 -3.10 18.03
C ARG A 710 24.40 -4.44 18.50
N GLN A 711 23.69 -4.43 19.63
CA GLN A 711 23.13 -5.62 20.29
C GLN A 711 21.70 -5.96 19.81
N GLU A 712 21.21 -5.24 18.80
CA GLU A 712 19.91 -5.53 18.23
C GLU A 712 19.96 -6.78 17.35
N GLU A 713 18.83 -7.47 17.22
CA GLU A 713 18.68 -8.60 16.30
C GLU A 713 18.92 -8.16 14.87
N ALA A 714 19.70 -8.94 14.11
CA ALA A 714 20.01 -8.60 12.72
C ALA A 714 18.76 -8.52 11.86
N GLN A 715 18.52 -7.35 11.27
CA GLN A 715 17.39 -7.06 10.40
C GLN A 715 17.77 -7.14 8.93
N PRO A 716 16.85 -7.57 8.03
CA PRO A 716 17.07 -7.48 6.60
C PRO A 716 17.34 -6.04 6.17
N ILE A 717 18.29 -5.84 5.26
CA ILE A 717 18.52 -4.53 4.64
C ILE A 717 17.31 -4.18 3.77
N LEU A 718 16.84 -2.95 3.87
CA LEU A 718 15.84 -2.40 2.96
C LEU A 718 16.51 -1.95 1.66
N PRO A 719 15.81 -2.00 0.51
CA PRO A 719 16.31 -1.41 -0.72
C PRO A 719 16.73 0.05 -0.51
N TYR A 720 17.77 0.49 -1.18
CA TYR A 720 18.24 1.87 -1.08
C TYR A 720 18.69 2.43 -2.43
N TYR A 721 18.44 3.72 -2.63
CA TYR A 721 18.84 4.43 -3.84
C TYR A 721 20.27 4.90 -3.75
N LEU A 722 20.97 4.83 -4.88
CA LEU A 722 22.29 5.40 -5.05
C LEU A 722 22.53 5.86 -6.50
N ILE A 723 23.46 6.77 -6.68
CA ILE A 723 23.99 7.11 -8.00
C ILE A 723 25.12 6.13 -8.30
N SER A 724 25.05 5.43 -9.43
CA SER A 724 26.06 4.47 -9.85
C SER A 724 26.35 4.60 -11.34
N LYS A 725 27.56 4.23 -11.75
CA LYS A 725 27.89 4.03 -13.16
C LYS A 725 27.88 2.55 -13.45
N LEU A 726 26.91 2.13 -14.24
CA LEU A 726 26.74 0.74 -14.64
C LEU A 726 27.65 0.39 -15.82
N PRO A 727 28.09 -0.88 -15.97
CA PRO A 727 29.06 -1.29 -17.00
C PRO A 727 28.61 -1.03 -18.45
N ASP A 728 27.30 -1.01 -18.69
CA ASP A 728 26.68 -0.77 -20.01
C ASP A 728 26.18 0.66 -20.18
N SER A 729 26.64 1.62 -19.33
CA SER A 729 26.21 3.01 -19.37
C SER A 729 27.40 3.96 -19.47
N ASP A 730 27.28 4.97 -20.34
CA ASP A 730 28.30 6.02 -20.48
C ASP A 730 28.17 7.13 -19.41
N ARG A 731 27.03 7.17 -18.71
CA ARG A 731 26.70 8.17 -17.69
C ARG A 731 26.31 7.49 -16.36
N GLU A 732 26.39 8.25 -15.30
CA GLU A 732 25.86 7.87 -14.01
C GLU A 732 24.32 7.79 -14.07
N GLU A 733 23.75 6.83 -13.34
CA GLU A 733 22.32 6.58 -13.25
C GLU A 733 21.90 6.47 -11.80
N PHE A 734 20.66 6.85 -11.54
CA PHE A 734 19.98 6.58 -10.27
C PHE A 734 19.49 5.14 -10.28
N VAL A 735 19.88 4.36 -9.28
CA VAL A 735 19.53 2.94 -9.19
C VAL A 735 19.06 2.61 -7.79
N LEU A 736 18.14 1.66 -7.70
CA LEU A 736 17.71 1.06 -6.46
C LEU A 736 18.44 -0.28 -6.31
N THR A 737 19.01 -0.57 -5.15
CA THR A 737 19.85 -1.76 -4.97
C THR A 737 19.57 -2.52 -3.69
N LEU A 738 19.90 -3.83 -3.71
CA LEU A 738 19.75 -4.73 -2.58
C LEU A 738 20.80 -5.86 -2.63
N PRO A 739 21.58 -6.10 -1.56
CA PRO A 739 22.55 -7.17 -1.49
C PRO A 739 21.94 -8.50 -1.03
N PHE A 740 22.54 -9.62 -1.47
CA PHE A 740 22.23 -10.99 -1.08
C PHE A 740 23.36 -11.66 -0.32
N SER A 741 22.98 -12.48 0.64
CA SER A 741 23.83 -13.42 1.35
C SER A 741 23.35 -14.87 1.14
N PRO A 742 24.20 -15.89 1.33
CA PRO A 742 23.75 -17.28 1.27
C PRO A 742 22.68 -17.54 2.32
N TYR A 743 21.66 -18.26 1.95
CA TYR A 743 20.67 -18.74 2.92
C TYR A 743 21.29 -19.69 3.92
N SER A 744 21.05 -19.51 5.21
CA SER A 744 21.51 -20.40 6.27
C SER A 744 20.34 -20.94 7.08
N THR A 745 20.29 -22.25 7.22
CA THR A 745 19.36 -22.93 8.12
C THR A 745 19.80 -22.84 9.58
N ASP A 746 21.11 -22.69 9.83
CA ASP A 746 21.67 -22.52 11.17
C ASP A 746 21.68 -21.03 11.56
N LYS A 747 20.73 -20.64 12.39
CA LYS A 747 20.64 -19.27 12.91
C LYS A 747 21.80 -18.89 13.83
N ASN A 748 22.51 -19.87 14.41
CA ASN A 748 23.62 -19.63 15.32
C ASN A 748 24.95 -19.43 14.58
N SER A 749 25.03 -19.87 13.33
CA SER A 749 26.20 -19.74 12.48
C SER A 749 25.82 -19.31 11.06
N PRO A 750 25.21 -18.12 10.91
CA PRO A 750 24.75 -17.67 9.60
C PRO A 750 25.96 -17.41 8.68
N ARG A 751 25.83 -17.79 7.42
CA ARG A 751 26.78 -17.43 6.37
C ARG A 751 26.50 -15.98 5.95
N ASN A 752 27.36 -15.07 6.35
CA ASN A 752 27.11 -13.62 6.22
C ASN A 752 27.95 -12.96 5.10
N ASN A 753 28.66 -13.75 4.28
CA ASN A 753 29.35 -13.23 3.09
C ASN A 753 28.32 -12.75 2.05
N MET A 754 28.71 -11.81 1.20
CA MET A 754 27.86 -11.33 0.11
C MET A 754 28.08 -12.18 -1.16
N VAL A 755 27.00 -12.67 -1.77
CA VAL A 755 27.04 -13.52 -2.96
C VAL A 755 26.62 -12.79 -4.23
N ALA A 756 25.73 -11.81 -4.09
CA ALA A 756 25.27 -11.01 -5.22
C ALA A 756 24.68 -9.67 -4.75
N MET A 757 24.47 -8.76 -5.69
CA MET A 757 23.76 -7.50 -5.49
C MET A 757 22.86 -7.23 -6.70
N ILE A 758 21.57 -7.08 -6.46
CA ILE A 758 20.61 -6.72 -7.50
C ILE A 758 20.45 -5.22 -7.57
N MET A 759 20.30 -4.69 -8.78
CA MET A 759 20.07 -3.28 -9.06
C MET A 759 18.92 -3.11 -10.03
N ALA A 760 18.02 -2.20 -9.73
CA ALA A 760 16.94 -1.77 -10.60
C ALA A 760 17.23 -0.36 -11.12
N ARG A 761 17.15 -0.16 -12.43
CA ARG A 761 17.46 1.12 -13.08
C ARG A 761 16.25 2.04 -13.03
N CYS A 762 16.50 3.31 -12.68
CA CYS A 762 15.45 4.32 -12.53
C CYS A 762 15.38 5.30 -13.71
N ASP A 763 16.41 5.38 -14.55
CA ASP A 763 16.56 6.46 -15.51
C ASP A 763 16.37 6.04 -16.97
N GLY A 764 15.72 6.92 -17.75
CA GLY A 764 15.69 6.88 -19.20
C GLY A 764 15.04 5.63 -19.79
N ASP A 765 15.51 5.23 -20.98
CA ASP A 765 15.00 4.07 -21.74
C ASP A 765 15.33 2.72 -21.10
N LYS A 766 16.20 2.73 -20.10
CA LYS A 766 16.59 1.54 -19.36
C LYS A 766 15.81 1.39 -18.04
N TYR A 767 14.85 2.27 -17.79
CA TYR A 767 13.96 2.17 -16.62
C TYR A 767 13.37 0.76 -16.46
N GLY A 768 13.41 0.24 -15.25
CA GLY A 768 12.84 -1.07 -14.90
C GLY A 768 13.69 -2.28 -15.26
N LYS A 769 14.82 -2.11 -15.95
CA LYS A 769 15.75 -3.21 -16.20
C LYS A 769 16.47 -3.57 -14.90
N LEU A 770 16.51 -4.88 -14.63
CA LEU A 770 17.21 -5.44 -13.47
C LEU A 770 18.60 -5.93 -13.89
N MET A 771 19.59 -5.67 -13.08
CA MET A 771 20.95 -6.11 -13.21
C MET A 771 21.41 -6.78 -11.92
N LEU A 772 22.15 -7.87 -12.02
CA LEU A 772 22.69 -8.61 -10.89
C LEU A 772 24.22 -8.65 -10.99
N PHE A 773 24.90 -8.11 -10.01
CA PHE A 773 26.32 -8.36 -9.82
C PHE A 773 26.50 -9.64 -9.02
N LYS A 774 27.18 -10.63 -9.59
CA LYS A 774 27.54 -11.92 -8.95
C LYS A 774 28.95 -11.85 -8.42
N PHE A 775 29.12 -12.14 -7.16
CA PHE A 775 30.43 -12.14 -6.52
C PHE A 775 31.10 -13.52 -6.57
N PRO A 776 32.44 -13.55 -6.55
CA PRO A 776 33.18 -14.81 -6.61
C PRO A 776 32.82 -15.75 -5.46
N LYS A 777 32.71 -17.04 -5.74
CA LYS A 777 32.50 -18.08 -4.72
C LYS A 777 33.79 -18.67 -4.18
N ASP A 778 34.92 -18.45 -4.87
CA ASP A 778 36.28 -18.95 -4.53
C ASP A 778 37.02 -18.09 -3.52
N ARG A 779 36.50 -16.92 -3.19
CA ARG A 779 37.03 -15.99 -2.20
C ARG A 779 35.92 -15.38 -1.34
N GLN A 780 36.28 -14.94 -0.16
CA GLN A 780 35.32 -14.31 0.75
C GLN A 780 35.11 -12.84 0.36
N VAL A 781 33.84 -12.50 0.10
CA VAL A 781 33.37 -11.12 0.01
C VAL A 781 32.54 -10.84 1.25
N TYR A 782 32.97 -9.92 2.10
CA TYR A 782 32.30 -9.61 3.35
C TYR A 782 30.88 -9.07 3.06
N GLY A 783 29.89 -9.63 3.70
CA GLY A 783 28.52 -9.09 3.67
C GLY A 783 28.31 -7.99 4.72
N PRO A 784 27.20 -7.26 4.61
CA PRO A 784 26.92 -6.11 5.49
C PRO A 784 26.93 -6.45 6.98
N LEU A 785 26.44 -7.62 7.37
CA LEU A 785 26.46 -8.03 8.78
C LEU A 785 27.91 -8.22 9.29
N GLN A 786 28.78 -8.84 8.49
CA GLN A 786 30.18 -9.00 8.84
C GLN A 786 30.91 -7.66 8.95
N ILE A 787 30.62 -6.73 8.03
CA ILE A 787 31.16 -5.37 8.08
C ILE A 787 30.68 -4.65 9.35
N GLY A 788 29.43 -4.72 9.69
CA GLY A 788 28.90 -4.14 10.93
C GLY A 788 29.55 -4.71 12.19
N ILE A 789 29.77 -6.03 12.24
CA ILE A 789 30.50 -6.69 13.34
C ILE A 789 31.94 -6.17 13.42
N ARG A 790 32.66 -6.08 12.30
CA ARG A 790 34.04 -5.58 12.26
C ARG A 790 34.15 -4.13 12.72
N ILE A 791 33.20 -3.28 12.33
CA ILE A 791 33.12 -1.88 12.78
C ILE A 791 32.98 -1.82 14.30
N ASN A 792 32.14 -2.67 14.88
CA ASN A 792 31.96 -2.72 16.33
C ASN A 792 33.12 -3.34 17.09
N GLN A 793 33.97 -4.16 16.43
CA GLN A 793 35.14 -4.80 17.01
C GLN A 793 36.40 -3.96 16.89
N ASP A 794 36.42 -2.92 16.04
CA ASP A 794 37.60 -2.01 15.93
C ASP A 794 37.82 -1.30 17.27
N GLU A 795 39.06 -1.33 17.76
CA GLU A 795 39.41 -0.83 19.09
C GLU A 795 39.13 0.68 19.23
N THR A 796 39.42 1.46 18.21
CA THR A 796 39.25 2.91 18.22
C THR A 796 37.75 3.26 18.20
N ILE A 797 36.99 2.62 17.31
CA ILE A 797 35.54 2.86 17.15
C ILE A 797 34.82 2.38 18.41
N SER A 798 35.12 1.18 18.88
CA SER A 798 34.46 0.61 20.07
C SER A 798 34.68 1.48 21.32
N LYS A 799 35.85 2.04 21.49
CA LYS A 799 36.15 2.99 22.56
C LYS A 799 35.35 4.28 22.44
N ASP A 800 35.30 4.89 21.27
CA ASP A 800 34.51 6.10 21.02
C ASP A 800 33.00 5.84 21.22
N LEU A 801 32.48 4.74 20.68
CA LEU A 801 31.06 4.35 20.84
C LEU A 801 30.68 4.14 22.30
N THR A 802 31.58 3.53 23.09
CA THR A 802 31.36 3.33 24.54
C THR A 802 31.35 4.65 25.28
N LEU A 803 32.28 5.55 24.96
CA LEU A 803 32.38 6.85 25.57
C LEU A 803 31.16 7.74 25.25
N TRP A 804 30.71 7.70 24.00
CA TRP A 804 29.57 8.54 23.55
C TRP A 804 28.18 8.00 23.94
N ASN A 805 28.10 6.74 24.34
CA ASN A 805 26.84 6.11 24.77
C ASN A 805 26.69 6.12 26.31
N GLN A 806 27.25 7.15 26.98
CA GLN A 806 27.11 7.35 28.41
C GLN A 806 25.92 8.23 28.76
N GLN A 807 25.70 8.50 30.06
CA GLN A 807 24.62 9.35 30.54
C GLN A 807 24.58 10.70 29.83
N GLY A 808 23.46 11.01 29.19
CA GLY A 808 23.24 12.28 28.50
C GLY A 808 23.39 12.25 26.98
N SER A 809 23.93 11.17 26.39
CA SER A 809 23.99 11.00 24.93
C SER A 809 23.78 9.55 24.49
N GLN A 810 23.33 9.38 23.27
CA GLN A 810 23.11 8.09 22.61
C GLN A 810 23.75 8.09 21.23
N VAL A 811 24.42 7.01 20.90
CA VAL A 811 24.94 6.80 19.54
C VAL A 811 23.84 6.24 18.65
N ARG A 812 23.68 6.84 17.48
CA ARG A 812 22.81 6.38 16.38
C ARG A 812 23.69 6.01 15.18
N PHE A 813 23.39 4.90 14.53
CA PHE A 813 24.04 4.50 13.28
C PHE A 813 23.15 4.87 12.11
N GLY A 814 23.75 5.39 11.04
CA GLY A 814 23.08 5.49 9.75
C GLY A 814 23.06 4.16 9.01
N ASN A 815 22.49 4.16 7.83
CA ASN A 815 22.44 2.99 6.97
C ASN A 815 23.85 2.54 6.58
N LEU A 816 24.14 1.25 6.68
CA LEU A 816 25.33 0.65 6.10
C LEU A 816 25.08 0.44 4.61
N LEU A 817 25.79 1.17 3.77
CA LEU A 817 25.65 1.12 2.32
C LEU A 817 26.82 0.33 1.72
N ALA A 818 26.53 -0.56 0.79
CA ALA A 818 27.48 -1.24 -0.07
C ALA A 818 27.43 -0.57 -1.44
N VAL A 819 28.56 -0.02 -1.90
CA VAL A 819 28.65 0.78 -3.11
C VAL A 819 29.70 0.20 -4.05
N PRO A 820 29.29 -0.32 -5.23
CA PRO A 820 30.25 -0.77 -6.24
C PRO A 820 30.87 0.43 -6.95
N LEU A 821 32.20 0.38 -7.11
CA LEU A 821 33.02 1.38 -7.82
C LEU A 821 33.71 0.75 -9.03
N SER A 822 34.26 1.59 -9.88
CA SER A 822 35.07 1.18 -11.02
C SER A 822 36.24 0.27 -10.61
N GLY A 823 36.68 -0.61 -11.52
CA GLY A 823 37.74 -1.59 -11.23
C GLY A 823 37.34 -2.68 -10.27
N TYR A 824 36.02 -2.98 -10.24
CA TYR A 824 35.42 -4.04 -9.40
C TYR A 824 35.71 -3.86 -7.90
N ARG A 825 35.77 -2.63 -7.44
CA ARG A 825 35.93 -2.32 -6.01
C ARG A 825 34.58 -2.23 -5.34
N LEU A 826 34.44 -2.77 -4.15
CA LEU A 826 33.29 -2.70 -3.30
C LEU A 826 33.63 -1.91 -2.05
N MET A 827 32.92 -0.80 -1.87
CA MET A 827 33.08 0.10 -0.73
C MET A 827 31.88 -0.01 0.20
N TYR A 828 32.16 -0.09 1.50
CA TYR A 828 31.11 0.04 2.52
C TYR A 828 31.24 1.36 3.25
N ILE A 829 30.10 1.99 3.53
CA ILE A 829 30.04 3.26 4.25
C ILE A 829 29.01 3.19 5.35
N GLN A 830 29.39 3.62 6.55
CA GLN A 830 28.47 3.74 7.68
C GLN A 830 28.66 5.07 8.41
N PRO A 831 27.69 5.98 8.38
CA PRO A 831 27.69 7.20 9.18
C PRO A 831 27.36 6.87 10.65
N ILE A 832 27.96 7.63 11.58
CA ILE A 832 27.74 7.52 13.03
C ILE A 832 27.35 8.89 13.56
N TYR A 833 26.21 8.93 14.26
CA TYR A 833 25.68 10.14 14.85
C TYR A 833 25.67 10.05 16.37
N ILE A 834 25.71 11.21 17.01
CA ILE A 834 25.47 11.36 18.44
C ILE A 834 24.19 12.17 18.62
N GLN A 835 23.32 11.68 19.47
CA GLN A 835 22.07 12.33 19.82
C GLN A 835 22.04 12.58 21.32
N ALA A 836 21.78 13.82 21.75
CA ALA A 836 21.56 14.14 23.15
C ALA A 836 20.28 13.47 23.67
N SER A 837 20.30 12.96 24.89
CA SER A 837 19.11 12.35 25.52
C SER A 837 17.97 13.37 25.72
N VAL A 838 18.32 14.64 25.93
CA VAL A 838 17.42 15.78 25.99
C VAL A 838 17.61 16.60 24.72
N GLY A 839 16.51 16.93 24.01
CA GLY A 839 16.58 17.68 22.74
C GLY A 839 16.56 16.78 21.50
N LYS A 840 16.99 15.52 21.60
CA LYS A 840 16.89 14.46 20.57
C LYS A 840 17.33 14.87 19.16
N MET A 841 18.29 15.78 19.00
CA MET A 841 18.83 16.21 17.71
C MET A 841 20.09 15.40 17.39
N PRO A 842 20.10 14.54 16.38
CA PRO A 842 21.27 13.79 15.97
C PRO A 842 22.26 14.67 15.20
N GLU A 843 23.55 14.52 15.48
CA GLU A 843 24.64 15.21 14.79
C GLU A 843 25.60 14.18 14.21
N LEU A 844 25.99 14.33 12.94
CA LEU A 844 27.00 13.47 12.31
C LEU A 844 28.36 13.72 12.96
N ARG A 845 28.95 12.67 13.50
CA ARG A 845 30.24 12.77 14.20
C ARG A 845 31.38 12.03 13.51
N ARG A 846 31.06 10.91 12.87
CA ARG A 846 32.08 10.08 12.20
C ARG A 846 31.46 9.39 10.98
N VAL A 847 32.34 9.05 10.08
CA VAL A 847 32.06 8.17 8.96
C VAL A 847 33.07 7.04 8.92
N VAL A 848 32.59 5.83 8.80
CA VAL A 848 33.40 4.62 8.60
C VAL A 848 33.38 4.27 7.12
N VAL A 849 34.53 4.00 6.54
CA VAL A 849 34.69 3.50 5.17
C VAL A 849 35.48 2.19 5.22
N VAL A 850 34.97 1.16 4.51
CA VAL A 850 35.64 -0.15 4.48
C VAL A 850 35.83 -0.62 3.04
N PHE A 851 37.05 -1.09 2.73
CA PHE A 851 37.39 -1.82 1.50
C PHE A 851 38.01 -3.14 1.89
N GLY A 852 37.39 -4.26 1.54
CA GLY A 852 37.89 -5.59 1.90
C GLY A 852 38.20 -5.70 3.40
N ASP A 853 39.46 -5.89 3.73
CA ASP A 853 39.94 -6.00 5.12
C ASP A 853 40.36 -4.66 5.77
N GLN A 854 40.41 -3.60 4.98
CA GLN A 854 40.86 -2.31 5.46
C GLN A 854 39.71 -1.43 5.89
N LEU A 855 39.80 -0.87 7.10
CA LEU A 855 38.82 0.03 7.69
C LEU A 855 39.46 1.40 7.93
N SER A 856 38.70 2.43 7.58
CA SER A 856 39.05 3.83 7.87
C SER A 856 37.93 4.50 8.63
N TYR A 857 38.28 5.35 9.57
CA TYR A 857 37.41 6.08 10.46
C TYR A 857 37.84 7.54 10.51
N GLY A 858 36.94 8.46 10.17
CA GLY A 858 37.21 9.90 10.06
C GLY A 858 36.10 10.76 10.60
N ALA A 859 36.37 12.06 10.86
CA ALA A 859 35.37 13.04 11.25
C ALA A 859 34.47 13.46 10.07
N SER A 860 34.95 13.24 8.83
CA SER A 860 34.16 13.40 7.61
C SER A 860 34.39 12.21 6.68
N PHE A 861 33.53 12.11 5.67
CA PHE A 861 33.66 11.08 4.65
C PHE A 861 34.94 11.26 3.83
N GLU A 862 35.30 12.48 3.49
CA GLU A 862 36.51 12.82 2.76
C GLU A 862 37.74 12.44 3.56
N GLU A 863 37.73 12.71 4.87
CA GLU A 863 38.85 12.32 5.75
C GLU A 863 38.98 10.80 5.82
N ALA A 864 37.90 10.07 6.01
CA ALA A 864 37.93 8.63 6.04
C ALA A 864 38.41 8.03 4.70
N LEU A 865 37.96 8.61 3.58
CA LEU A 865 38.31 8.15 2.24
C LEU A 865 39.74 8.50 1.83
N SER A 866 40.28 9.65 2.29
CA SER A 866 41.63 10.09 1.99
C SER A 866 42.72 9.13 2.48
N LYS A 867 42.46 8.31 3.49
CA LYS A 867 43.38 7.25 3.94
C LYS A 867 43.54 6.14 2.90
N PHE A 868 42.56 5.91 2.06
CA PHE A 868 42.60 4.96 0.94
C PHE A 868 43.10 5.64 -0.35
N PHE A 869 42.69 6.89 -0.56
CA PHE A 869 42.92 7.65 -1.78
C PHE A 869 43.48 9.05 -1.44
N PRO A 870 44.80 9.18 -1.25
CA PRO A 870 45.43 10.46 -0.85
C PRO A 870 45.10 11.64 -1.78
N GLN A 871 44.75 11.36 -3.02
CA GLN A 871 44.38 12.36 -4.04
C GLN A 871 43.13 13.19 -3.63
N ILE A 872 42.25 12.61 -2.84
CA ILE A 872 41.05 13.29 -2.34
C ILE A 872 41.41 14.26 -1.22
N GLY A 873 42.43 13.96 -0.42
CA GLY A 873 42.91 14.82 0.66
C GLY A 873 43.57 16.12 0.16
N GLY A 874 44.16 16.11 -1.05
CA GLY A 874 44.77 17.30 -1.65
C GLY A 874 43.74 18.40 -2.04
N SER A 875 42.59 18.04 -2.55
CA SER A 875 41.54 19.04 -2.92
C SER A 875 40.81 19.59 -1.69
N ALA A 876 40.76 18.85 -0.58
CA ALA A 876 40.23 19.35 0.69
C ALA A 876 41.16 20.33 1.39
N SER A 877 42.48 20.25 1.12
CA SER A 877 43.43 21.22 1.65
C SER A 877 43.48 22.52 0.81
N GLU A 878 43.20 22.46 -0.51
CA GLU A 878 43.15 23.66 -1.35
C GLU A 878 41.88 24.49 -1.15
N ASN A 879 40.72 23.89 -0.82
CA ASN A 879 39.52 24.63 -0.38
C ASN A 879 39.62 25.10 1.10
N ARG A 880 40.63 24.63 1.87
CA ARG A 880 40.96 25.19 3.18
C ARG A 880 42.00 26.31 3.10
N ALA A 881 42.61 26.56 1.96
CA ALA A 881 43.60 27.61 1.74
C ALA A 881 43.02 28.88 1.11
N LYS A 882 42.00 29.49 1.72
CA LYS A 882 42.06 30.94 1.98
C LYS A 882 42.63 31.05 3.40
N PRO A 883 43.69 31.86 3.63
CA PRO A 883 44.26 31.99 4.95
C PRO A 883 43.16 32.51 5.87
N ALA A 884 42.64 31.67 6.76
CA ALA A 884 42.12 32.20 8.00
C ALA A 884 43.33 32.83 8.67
N GLU A 885 43.36 34.16 8.76
CA GLU A 885 44.20 34.87 9.69
C GLU A 885 44.30 34.04 10.96
N THR A 886 45.52 33.70 11.28
CA THR A 886 45.81 32.74 12.33
C THR A 886 45.12 33.15 13.62
N LYS A 887 44.49 32.21 14.30
CA LYS A 887 43.86 32.43 15.63
C LYS A 887 44.82 33.08 16.60
N GLU A 888 46.15 33.04 16.34
CA GLU A 888 47.15 33.72 17.09
C GLU A 888 47.25 35.22 16.75
N GLU A 889 47.10 35.65 15.52
CA GLU A 889 47.06 37.07 15.18
C GLU A 889 45.80 37.75 15.70
N LYS A 890 44.63 37.15 15.53
CA LYS A 890 43.40 37.66 16.14
C LYS A 890 43.40 37.63 17.68
N LYS A 891 44.15 36.71 18.26
CA LYS A 891 44.29 36.60 19.71
C LYS A 891 45.32 37.64 20.21
N ALA A 892 46.35 37.96 19.40
CA ALA A 892 47.31 39.05 19.67
C ALA A 892 46.67 40.43 19.52
N GLU A 893 45.89 40.68 18.45
CA GLU A 893 45.18 41.90 18.20
C GLU A 893 44.10 42.15 19.24
N ARG A 894 43.35 41.12 19.65
CA ARG A 894 42.34 41.19 20.72
C ARG A 894 42.99 41.43 22.10
N LYS A 895 44.17 40.91 22.33
CA LYS A 895 44.93 41.09 23.58
C LYS A 895 45.50 42.52 23.67
N ASP A 896 45.86 43.10 22.53
CA ASP A 896 46.32 44.50 22.44
C ASP A 896 45.20 45.50 22.60
N LEU A 897 44.01 45.23 22.00
CA LEU A 897 42.76 45.99 22.21
C LEU A 897 42.30 45.94 23.65
N VAL A 898 42.37 44.80 24.32
CA VAL A 898 42.03 44.66 25.75
C VAL A 898 42.96 45.44 26.63
N ALA A 899 44.30 45.43 26.34
CA ALA A 899 45.29 46.20 27.05
C ALA A 899 45.10 47.72 26.87
N THR A 900 44.72 48.16 25.66
CA THR A 900 44.42 49.55 25.33
C THR A 900 43.12 50.02 25.97
N ALA A 901 42.09 49.17 26.01
CA ALA A 901 40.85 49.47 26.76
C ALA A 901 41.09 49.61 28.29
N ALA A 902 41.92 48.75 28.85
CA ALA A 902 42.31 48.82 30.26
C ALA A 902 43.05 50.13 30.60
N LYS A 903 43.95 50.57 29.73
CA LYS A 903 44.69 51.89 29.88
C LYS A 903 43.71 53.06 29.77
N ALA A 904 42.82 53.05 28.80
CA ALA A 904 41.80 54.10 28.65
C ALA A 904 40.85 54.17 29.87
N PHE A 905 40.47 53.03 30.44
CA PHE A 905 39.67 52.95 31.65
C PHE A 905 40.43 53.50 32.90
N GLU A 906 41.72 53.18 33.02
CA GLU A 906 42.57 53.65 34.11
C GLU A 906 42.78 55.17 34.03
N ASN A 907 42.98 55.71 32.81
CA ASN A 907 43.06 57.16 32.56
C ASN A 907 41.74 57.85 32.91
N TYR A 908 40.57 57.30 32.53
CA TYR A 908 39.28 57.79 32.96
C TYR A 908 39.17 57.86 34.50
N ARG A 909 39.52 56.80 35.23
CA ARG A 909 39.51 56.76 36.69
C ARG A 909 40.39 57.81 37.32
N ASN A 910 41.64 58.02 36.81
CA ASN A 910 42.56 58.97 37.29
C ASN A 910 42.08 60.42 37.07
N LEU A 911 41.48 60.71 35.94
CA LEU A 911 40.91 62.00 35.61
C LEU A 911 39.68 62.32 36.51
N MET A 912 38.85 61.35 36.75
CA MET A 912 37.71 61.46 37.71
C MET A 912 38.21 61.72 39.13
N GLY A 913 39.23 60.99 39.57
CA GLY A 913 39.80 61.20 40.95
C GLY A 913 40.45 62.55 41.11
N LYS A 914 40.85 63.23 40.02
CA LYS A 914 41.43 64.59 40.05
C LYS A 914 40.41 65.71 39.82
N GLY A 915 39.08 65.40 39.74
CA GLY A 915 38.01 66.31 39.44
C GLY A 915 37.98 66.97 38.08
N LYS A 916 38.67 66.34 37.05
CA LYS A 916 38.80 66.80 35.68
C LYS A 916 37.68 66.16 34.85
N TYR A 917 36.46 66.56 35.06
CA TYR A 917 35.29 65.83 34.49
C TYR A 917 35.17 65.97 32.95
N GLU A 918 35.60 67.05 32.32
CA GLU A 918 35.56 67.22 30.89
C GLU A 918 36.57 66.30 30.19
N GLU A 919 37.79 66.20 30.72
CA GLU A 919 38.83 65.34 30.21
C GLU A 919 38.47 63.85 30.47
N ALA A 920 37.79 63.52 31.56
CA ALA A 920 37.28 62.24 31.87
C ALA A 920 36.18 61.79 30.88
N GLY A 921 35.31 62.71 30.46
CA GLY A 921 34.30 62.45 29.44
C GLY A 921 34.92 62.02 28.10
N LYS A 922 35.97 62.72 27.67
CA LYS A 922 36.73 62.36 26.45
C LYS A 922 37.40 60.99 26.57
N ALA A 923 37.97 60.64 27.70
CA ALA A 923 38.54 59.30 27.97
C ALA A 923 37.52 58.19 27.99
N LEU A 924 36.28 58.44 28.40
CA LEU A 924 35.17 57.50 28.37
C LEU A 924 34.66 57.23 26.95
N GLU A 925 34.62 58.27 26.13
CA GLU A 925 34.25 58.14 24.69
C GLU A 925 35.32 57.33 23.93
N GLU A 926 36.61 57.54 24.28
CA GLU A 926 37.68 56.77 23.69
C GLU A 926 37.64 55.29 24.09
N LEU A 927 37.32 55.00 25.37
CA LEU A 927 37.01 53.64 25.82
C LEU A 927 35.86 53.03 25.07
N GLY A 928 34.79 53.80 24.86
CA GLY A 928 33.62 53.36 24.10
C GLY A 928 33.91 53.00 22.63
N ARG A 929 34.80 53.73 21.95
CA ARG A 929 35.31 53.42 20.59
C ARG A 929 36.10 52.10 20.58
N ILE A 930 37.01 51.94 21.52
CA ILE A 930 37.83 50.72 21.63
C ILE A 930 36.97 49.47 21.90
N LEU A 931 35.97 49.57 22.76
CA LEU A 931 35.06 48.48 23.07
C LEU A 931 34.14 48.14 21.86
N ASN A 932 33.78 49.14 21.02
CA ASN A 932 33.05 48.90 19.77
C ASN A 932 33.91 48.23 18.68
N GLN A 933 35.24 48.44 18.71
CA GLN A 933 36.18 47.71 17.81
C GLN A 933 36.41 46.27 18.27
N MET A 934 36.06 45.89 19.52
CA MET A 934 36.16 44.54 20.06
C MET A 934 34.91 43.67 19.82
N LYS A 935 33.80 44.29 19.39
CA LYS A 935 32.57 43.60 18.98
C LYS A 935 32.71 43.10 17.54
#